data_063b4288e2824af0fb4e3fc31f8919cf
#
_entry.id   063b4288e2824af0fb4e3fc31f8919cf
#
_cell.length_a   1.000
_cell.length_b   1.000
_cell.length_c   1.000
_cell.angle_alpha   90.00
_cell.angle_beta   90.00
_cell.angle_gamma   90.00
#
_symmetry.space_group_name_H-M   'P 1'
#
loop_
_entity.id
_entity.type
_entity.pdbx_description
1 polymer ?
#
loop_
_entity_poly.entity_id
_entity_poly.type
_entity_poly.pdbx_seq_one_letter_code
_entity_poly.pdbx_strand_id
1 'polypeptide(L)'
;MPNAYSPRYVEAAWYSWWEKEGFFRPEYGRDLSVPNPKGNFTIVIPPPNVTGTLHLGHALSTAVEDTVSRWHRMKGKTVLFNPGCDHAGIATQVVVEKRLQRELGLSRHDLGRKKFIEEVWKWKDEKGHIIYDQFRRLGASVDWDRAAFMMDPKMMRCVTEAFITLHEREIIYRSTRLVNWSCALKSAISDIEVDKKELAGETLLPVPGYKEKVQFGVIISFAYPVDNSDEEIVVATTRIETMLGDVAIAVHPEDDRYTHLIGKFCVHPFVDRKIPILADDFVEREFGTGAVKITPAHDHNDYEVGVRHKLEFISVISDEGLMTDRCGEFAGQKRFDARKNVLEALKVKGLYRSQENNPMIVPICSRSKDIIEPILKAQWYVKCDNMAKRAMNAVASKELKLIPEFHEATWNRWLENIRDWCISRQLWWGHRIPAYFITVNDPSVPAGDSADNKYWVSARNHEEALEKAAKKFNVPKEKISLKWDEDVLDTWFSSGLWPFSLFGWPAKTKDMEQFFPGALLETGHDIIFFWVARMVFLSQELTGQLPFKEVFMHAMVRDAHGRKMSKSLGNVIDPVDVIQGISLEKLQQGLQNGNLDPKELKVAMAGQKRDYPNGIPECGVDALRFALMAYTSQGRDINLDVLRIEGYRRFCNKIWQATKFTMMQLGADYKPEAEFKICGKESTLDQWILSRLAEAVTTCNSGFEGYKFQEITTAIYHFWLYDFCDVYLEGVKPVFNSEAGDETAARHVLYHCAETALRLMCPFMPFITEELWQRLPRRPAAQNPKSICIAEYPEIEQYNYKNRDLEERITLAMDIVKTVRSDRAERGLKKERPGLFVQFTSEADHKAVADLAGFIATLGSSNDVKLLHGSIDNGIPDGCIKLTVTENISVSLNLQA
;
A
#
# COMPACT_ATOMS: atom_id res chain seq x y z
N MET A 1 4.74 38.18 -9.77
CA MET A 1 4.19 37.10 -8.93
C MET A 1 2.72 37.37 -8.66
N PRO A 2 1.79 36.38 -8.88
CA PRO A 2 0.36 36.56 -8.57
C PRO A 2 0.12 36.92 -7.10
N ASN A 3 -1.03 37.58 -6.85
CA ASN A 3 -1.34 38.04 -5.49
C ASN A 3 -1.60 36.91 -4.48
N ALA A 4 -2.09 35.76 -4.97
CA ALA A 4 -2.35 34.58 -4.15
C ALA A 4 -1.83 33.33 -4.85
N TYR A 5 -1.54 32.29 -4.05
CA TYR A 5 -1.18 30.98 -4.56
C TYR A 5 -2.34 30.35 -5.32
N SER A 6 -2.04 29.79 -6.49
CA SER A 6 -2.96 28.99 -7.30
C SER A 6 -2.28 27.69 -7.74
N PRO A 7 -2.80 26.52 -7.34
CA PRO A 7 -2.25 25.25 -7.79
C PRO A 7 -2.18 25.14 -9.31
N ARG A 8 -3.25 25.54 -10.01
CA ARG A 8 -3.31 25.49 -11.50
C ARG A 8 -2.20 26.27 -12.16
N TYR A 9 -1.86 27.43 -11.61
CA TYR A 9 -0.77 28.26 -12.11
C TYR A 9 0.58 27.61 -11.85
N VAL A 10 0.82 27.14 -10.62
CA VAL A 10 2.12 26.60 -10.20
C VAL A 10 2.40 25.25 -10.82
N GLU A 11 1.38 24.41 -10.99
CA GLU A 11 1.52 23.01 -11.48
C GLU A 11 1.49 22.90 -13.01
N ALA A 12 1.29 24.00 -13.76
CA ALA A 12 0.96 23.96 -15.17
C ALA A 12 2.07 23.39 -16.08
N ALA A 13 3.34 23.67 -15.77
CA ALA A 13 4.44 23.45 -16.72
C ALA A 13 5.68 22.75 -16.14
N TRP A 14 5.89 22.72 -14.83
CA TRP A 14 7.13 22.23 -14.23
C TRP A 14 7.39 20.76 -14.53
N TYR A 15 6.38 19.89 -14.43
CA TYR A 15 6.59 18.46 -14.64
C TYR A 15 7.11 18.16 -16.06
N SER A 16 6.48 18.71 -17.09
CA SER A 16 6.91 18.53 -18.48
C SER A 16 8.30 19.11 -18.74
N TRP A 17 8.67 20.19 -18.06
CA TRP A 17 10.01 20.74 -18.13
C TRP A 17 11.05 19.83 -17.45
N TRP A 18 10.77 19.32 -16.24
CA TRP A 18 11.66 18.36 -15.55
C TRP A 18 11.89 17.10 -16.38
N GLU A 19 10.81 16.55 -16.96
CA GLU A 19 10.87 15.35 -17.82
C GLU A 19 11.72 15.64 -19.08
N LYS A 20 11.50 16.77 -19.74
CA LYS A 20 12.26 17.19 -20.93
C LYS A 20 13.75 17.42 -20.65
N GLU A 21 14.08 18.03 -19.53
CA GLU A 21 15.48 18.26 -19.13
C GLU A 21 16.17 16.96 -18.65
N GLY A 22 15.41 15.92 -18.36
CA GLY A 22 15.92 14.61 -17.95
C GLY A 22 16.40 14.54 -16.50
N PHE A 23 15.95 15.43 -15.61
CA PHE A 23 16.42 15.48 -14.22
C PHE A 23 16.16 14.19 -13.44
N PHE A 24 15.20 13.38 -13.87
CA PHE A 24 14.80 12.14 -13.20
C PHE A 24 15.57 10.90 -13.68
N ARG A 25 16.37 11.04 -14.73
CA ARG A 25 17.20 9.97 -15.28
C ARG A 25 18.45 9.77 -14.42
N PRO A 26 18.85 8.53 -14.12
CA PRO A 26 20.09 8.28 -13.39
C PRO A 26 21.33 8.75 -14.15
N GLU A 27 21.26 8.87 -15.48
CA GLU A 27 22.31 9.37 -16.37
C GLU A 27 22.46 10.89 -16.32
N TYR A 28 21.55 11.64 -15.71
CA TYR A 28 21.63 13.11 -15.70
C TYR A 28 22.93 13.61 -15.09
N GLY A 29 23.75 14.27 -15.92
CA GLY A 29 25.06 14.80 -15.50
C GLY A 29 26.08 13.76 -15.07
N ARG A 30 25.90 12.47 -15.44
CA ARG A 30 26.74 11.35 -15.01
C ARG A 30 27.01 10.35 -16.13
N ASP A 31 28.20 9.77 -16.07
CA ASP A 31 28.52 8.52 -16.78
C ASP A 31 28.32 7.35 -15.81
N LEU A 32 27.36 6.49 -16.09
CA LEU A 32 27.02 5.34 -15.22
C LEU A 32 28.12 4.26 -15.22
N SER A 33 29.08 4.30 -16.18
CA SER A 33 30.25 3.40 -16.14
C SER A 33 31.23 3.77 -15.03
N VAL A 34 31.12 4.97 -14.46
CA VAL A 34 31.96 5.46 -13.36
C VAL A 34 31.16 5.39 -12.07
N PRO A 35 31.60 4.62 -11.05
CA PRO A 35 30.92 4.56 -9.76
C PRO A 35 30.76 5.94 -9.11
N ASN A 36 29.54 6.24 -8.65
CA ASN A 36 29.30 7.47 -7.90
C ASN A 36 29.86 7.34 -6.47
N PRO A 37 30.79 8.21 -6.03
CA PRO A 37 31.33 8.12 -4.67
C PRO A 37 30.27 8.31 -3.58
N LYS A 38 29.16 8.99 -3.86
CA LYS A 38 27.99 9.12 -2.96
C LYS A 38 27.04 7.92 -3.01
N GLY A 39 27.30 6.94 -3.90
CA GLY A 39 26.54 5.71 -4.07
C GLY A 39 25.27 5.84 -4.92
N ASN A 40 24.58 4.72 -5.05
CA ASN A 40 23.33 4.60 -5.79
C ASN A 40 22.14 4.48 -4.84
N PHE A 41 20.96 4.88 -5.30
CA PHE A 41 19.68 4.60 -4.66
C PHE A 41 18.72 4.13 -5.73
N THR A 42 18.31 2.87 -5.63
CA THR A 42 17.35 2.27 -6.56
C THR A 42 16.09 1.89 -5.81
N ILE A 43 14.96 2.35 -6.31
CA ILE A 43 13.63 1.96 -5.86
C ILE A 43 12.75 1.65 -7.06
N VAL A 44 11.93 0.60 -6.94
CA VAL A 44 10.97 0.20 -7.97
C VAL A 44 9.57 0.39 -7.42
N ILE A 45 8.71 1.03 -8.20
CA ILE A 45 7.32 1.26 -7.78
C ILE A 45 6.59 -0.08 -7.62
N PRO A 46 5.76 -0.27 -6.57
CA PRO A 46 4.76 -1.33 -6.59
C PRO A 46 3.85 -1.14 -7.79
N PRO A 47 3.91 -2.02 -8.81
CA PRO A 47 3.25 -1.74 -10.08
C PRO A 47 1.73 -1.78 -9.92
N PRO A 48 1.01 -0.66 -10.17
CA PRO A 48 -0.42 -0.65 -10.06
C PRO A 48 -1.07 -1.61 -11.05
N ASN A 49 -2.15 -2.24 -10.61
CA ASN A 49 -2.96 -3.12 -11.43
C ASN A 49 -3.72 -2.32 -12.50
N VAL A 50 -3.68 -2.75 -13.76
CA VAL A 50 -4.42 -2.10 -14.86
C VAL A 50 -5.94 -2.36 -14.82
N THR A 51 -6.50 -2.42 -13.61
CA THR A 51 -7.95 -2.63 -13.37
C THR A 51 -8.77 -1.34 -13.37
N GLY A 52 -8.11 -0.19 -13.39
CA GLY A 52 -8.75 1.12 -13.33
C GLY A 52 -7.76 2.25 -13.09
N THR A 53 -8.22 3.32 -12.48
CA THR A 53 -7.42 4.49 -12.10
C THR A 53 -6.77 4.31 -10.72
N LEU A 54 -5.76 5.13 -10.40
CA LEU A 54 -5.16 5.20 -9.08
C LEU A 54 -6.16 5.73 -8.04
N HIS A 55 -5.91 5.41 -6.78
CA HIS A 55 -6.64 5.93 -5.62
C HIS A 55 -5.67 6.51 -4.58
N LEU A 56 -6.18 7.10 -3.50
CA LEU A 56 -5.36 7.77 -2.47
C LEU A 56 -4.31 6.86 -1.80
N GLY A 57 -4.55 5.54 -1.74
CA GLY A 57 -3.53 4.59 -1.28
C GLY A 57 -2.30 4.55 -2.20
N HIS A 58 -2.52 4.54 -3.52
CA HIS A 58 -1.41 4.65 -4.49
C HIS A 58 -0.72 6.01 -4.41
N ALA A 59 -1.49 7.09 -4.18
CA ALA A 59 -0.91 8.42 -4.00
C ALA A 59 0.00 8.49 -2.76
N LEU A 60 -0.35 7.79 -1.67
CA LEU A 60 0.50 7.68 -0.49
C LEU A 60 1.82 6.98 -0.81
N SER A 61 1.77 5.76 -1.39
CA SER A 61 2.99 5.05 -1.81
C SER A 61 3.86 5.92 -2.71
N THR A 62 3.26 6.50 -3.75
CA THR A 62 3.98 7.40 -4.67
C THR A 62 4.61 8.59 -3.95
N ALA A 63 3.90 9.22 -3.00
CA ALA A 63 4.42 10.35 -2.23
C ALA A 63 5.62 9.94 -1.37
N VAL A 64 5.56 8.78 -0.70
CA VAL A 64 6.66 8.25 0.11
C VAL A 64 7.88 7.96 -0.75
N GLU A 65 7.71 7.16 -1.80
CA GLU A 65 8.79 6.74 -2.70
C GLU A 65 9.46 7.93 -3.40
N ASP A 66 8.65 8.86 -3.89
CA ASP A 66 9.14 10.06 -4.58
C ASP A 66 9.86 11.01 -3.63
N THR A 67 9.34 11.20 -2.43
CA THR A 67 9.97 12.05 -1.40
C THR A 67 11.36 11.52 -1.04
N VAL A 68 11.50 10.22 -0.81
CA VAL A 68 12.79 9.58 -0.52
C VAL A 68 13.72 9.64 -1.74
N SER A 69 13.20 9.39 -2.94
CA SER A 69 13.98 9.46 -4.19
C SER A 69 14.54 10.87 -4.44
N ARG A 70 13.72 11.91 -4.24
CA ARG A 70 14.12 13.31 -4.36
C ARG A 70 15.18 13.68 -3.33
N TRP A 71 15.00 13.26 -2.08
CA TRP A 71 16.00 13.49 -1.04
C TRP A 71 17.35 12.87 -1.39
N HIS A 72 17.38 11.59 -1.81
CA HIS A 72 18.64 10.95 -2.23
C HIS A 72 19.27 11.59 -3.46
N ARG A 73 18.45 12.08 -4.41
CA ARG A 73 18.96 12.83 -5.58
C ARG A 73 19.60 14.14 -5.16
N MET A 74 18.96 14.89 -4.25
CA MET A 74 19.51 16.11 -3.68
C MET A 74 20.75 15.85 -2.80
N LYS A 75 20.88 14.66 -2.19
CA LYS A 75 22.11 14.21 -1.53
C LYS A 75 23.23 13.84 -2.52
N GLY A 76 22.97 13.92 -3.82
CA GLY A 76 23.92 13.68 -4.90
C GLY A 76 24.16 12.23 -5.25
N LYS A 77 23.33 11.28 -4.81
CA LYS A 77 23.37 9.89 -5.23
C LYS A 77 22.90 9.73 -6.69
N THR A 78 23.28 8.64 -7.33
CA THR A 78 22.67 8.19 -8.57
C THR A 78 21.33 7.53 -8.21
N VAL A 79 20.22 8.12 -8.63
CA VAL A 79 18.88 7.67 -8.27
C VAL A 79 18.17 7.07 -9.47
N LEU A 80 17.70 5.84 -9.32
CA LEU A 80 16.72 5.23 -10.23
C LEU A 80 15.42 4.99 -9.47
N PHE A 81 14.36 5.67 -9.90
CA PHE A 81 12.98 5.39 -9.49
C PHE A 81 12.23 4.83 -10.70
N ASN A 82 12.03 3.50 -10.74
CA ASN A 82 11.52 2.80 -11.93
C ASN A 82 10.00 2.64 -11.87
N PRO A 83 9.24 3.20 -12.84
CA PRO A 83 7.80 3.05 -12.90
C PRO A 83 7.38 1.80 -13.67
N GLY A 84 6.13 1.38 -13.48
CA GLY A 84 5.50 0.34 -14.28
C GLY A 84 4.08 0.02 -13.85
N CYS A 85 3.47 -0.96 -14.55
CA CYS A 85 2.12 -1.46 -14.25
C CYS A 85 2.10 -2.99 -14.25
N ASP A 86 1.25 -3.56 -13.41
CA ASP A 86 0.99 -5.00 -13.38
C ASP A 86 -0.21 -5.35 -14.29
N HIS A 87 -0.13 -6.51 -14.92
CA HIS A 87 -1.21 -7.07 -15.74
C HIS A 87 -2.42 -7.54 -14.91
N ALA A 88 -2.22 -7.84 -13.63
CA ALA A 88 -3.28 -8.20 -12.67
C ALA A 88 -4.24 -9.29 -13.16
N GLY A 89 -3.72 -10.43 -13.55
CA GLY A 89 -4.39 -11.57 -14.16
C GLY A 89 -5.91 -11.67 -13.96
N ILE A 90 -6.33 -12.26 -12.84
CA ILE A 90 -7.75 -12.47 -12.54
C ILE A 90 -8.55 -11.16 -12.41
N ALA A 91 -7.97 -10.14 -11.81
CA ALA A 91 -8.69 -8.89 -11.55
C ALA A 91 -9.01 -8.14 -12.85
N THR A 92 -8.03 -8.03 -13.76
CA THR A 92 -8.23 -7.39 -15.08
C THR A 92 -9.18 -8.21 -15.95
N GLN A 93 -9.04 -9.54 -15.98
CA GLN A 93 -9.93 -10.41 -16.72
C GLN A 93 -11.39 -10.21 -16.30
N VAL A 94 -11.69 -10.23 -14.99
CA VAL A 94 -13.03 -10.06 -14.45
C VAL A 94 -13.62 -8.69 -14.81
N VAL A 95 -12.81 -7.62 -14.76
CA VAL A 95 -13.28 -6.27 -15.12
C VAL A 95 -13.65 -6.20 -16.59
N VAL A 96 -12.84 -6.78 -17.47
CA VAL A 96 -13.14 -6.81 -18.93
C VAL A 96 -14.34 -7.71 -19.23
N GLU A 97 -14.45 -8.87 -18.59
CA GLU A 97 -15.64 -9.74 -18.73
C GLU A 97 -16.94 -8.99 -18.35
N LYS A 98 -16.94 -8.27 -17.21
CA LYS A 98 -18.09 -7.46 -16.78
C LYS A 98 -18.40 -6.33 -17.77
N ARG A 99 -17.37 -5.69 -18.33
CA ARG A 99 -17.57 -4.66 -19.37
C ARG A 99 -18.23 -5.25 -20.62
N LEU A 100 -17.71 -6.37 -21.13
CA LEU A 100 -18.25 -7.05 -22.32
C LEU A 100 -19.69 -7.50 -22.10
N GLN A 101 -20.00 -8.06 -20.93
CA GLN A 101 -21.34 -8.47 -20.58
C GLN A 101 -22.33 -7.28 -20.56
N ARG A 102 -21.91 -6.14 -19.99
CA ARG A 102 -22.73 -4.92 -19.89
C ARG A 102 -22.92 -4.24 -21.24
N GLU A 103 -21.86 -4.12 -22.04
CA GLU A 103 -21.88 -3.33 -23.28
C GLU A 103 -22.38 -4.13 -24.48
N LEU A 104 -22.06 -5.44 -24.55
CA LEU A 104 -22.33 -6.30 -25.69
C LEU A 104 -23.21 -7.53 -25.40
N GLY A 105 -23.45 -7.81 -24.10
CA GLY A 105 -24.18 -9.02 -23.69
C GLY A 105 -23.40 -10.33 -23.93
N LEU A 106 -22.08 -10.24 -24.17
CA LEU A 106 -21.22 -11.37 -24.52
C LEU A 106 -20.35 -11.82 -23.35
N SER A 107 -20.15 -13.14 -23.24
CA SER A 107 -19.15 -13.75 -22.37
C SER A 107 -17.81 -13.95 -23.11
N ARG A 108 -16.75 -14.24 -22.38
CA ARG A 108 -15.46 -14.62 -22.99
C ARG A 108 -15.58 -15.86 -23.88
N HIS A 109 -16.46 -16.78 -23.52
CA HIS A 109 -16.66 -18.02 -24.28
C HIS A 109 -17.32 -17.78 -25.63
N ASP A 110 -18.19 -16.77 -25.74
CA ASP A 110 -18.81 -16.37 -27.01
C ASP A 110 -17.78 -15.75 -27.95
N LEU A 111 -16.80 -15.02 -27.44
CA LEU A 111 -15.71 -14.40 -28.22
C LEU A 111 -14.61 -15.39 -28.62
N GLY A 112 -14.34 -16.38 -27.76
CA GLY A 112 -13.16 -17.22 -27.85
C GLY A 112 -11.87 -16.54 -27.35
N ARG A 113 -10.87 -17.36 -26.98
CA ARG A 113 -9.65 -16.90 -26.26
C ARG A 113 -8.93 -15.77 -26.97
N LYS A 114 -8.70 -15.87 -28.29
CA LYS A 114 -7.90 -14.88 -29.04
C LYS A 114 -8.55 -13.50 -29.01
N LYS A 115 -9.84 -13.41 -29.39
CA LYS A 115 -10.55 -12.12 -29.42
C LYS A 115 -10.72 -11.52 -28.04
N PHE A 116 -10.96 -12.36 -27.02
CA PHE A 116 -11.05 -11.90 -25.65
C PHE A 116 -9.72 -11.26 -25.18
N ILE A 117 -8.58 -11.90 -25.46
CA ILE A 117 -7.24 -11.34 -25.11
C ILE A 117 -7.01 -10.02 -25.84
N GLU A 118 -7.43 -9.87 -27.10
CA GLU A 118 -7.35 -8.60 -27.85
C GLU A 118 -8.15 -7.49 -27.14
N GLU A 119 -9.33 -7.78 -26.61
CA GLU A 119 -10.13 -6.82 -25.82
C GLU A 119 -9.44 -6.44 -24.50
N VAL A 120 -8.76 -7.39 -23.83
CA VAL A 120 -7.99 -7.09 -22.62
C VAL A 120 -6.80 -6.19 -22.94
N TRP A 121 -6.08 -6.39 -24.05
CA TRP A 121 -5.01 -5.50 -24.49
C TRP A 121 -5.50 -4.08 -24.78
N LYS A 122 -6.65 -3.91 -25.42
CA LYS A 122 -7.26 -2.58 -25.62
C LYS A 122 -7.56 -1.89 -24.29
N TRP A 123 -8.13 -2.62 -23.33
CA TRP A 123 -8.36 -2.13 -21.96
C TRP A 123 -7.06 -1.69 -21.28
N LYS A 124 -6.01 -2.52 -21.37
CA LYS A 124 -4.69 -2.21 -20.81
C LYS A 124 -4.11 -0.94 -21.42
N ASP A 125 -4.19 -0.76 -22.73
CA ASP A 125 -3.67 0.43 -23.38
C ASP A 125 -4.40 1.68 -22.89
N GLU A 126 -5.72 1.64 -22.83
CA GLU A 126 -6.54 2.73 -22.30
C GLU A 126 -6.19 3.07 -20.84
N LYS A 127 -6.16 2.09 -19.95
CA LYS A 127 -5.97 2.31 -18.51
C LYS A 127 -4.51 2.58 -18.14
N GLY A 128 -3.57 1.97 -18.83
CA GLY A 128 -2.14 2.21 -18.61
C GLY A 128 -1.74 3.66 -18.86
N HIS A 129 -2.26 4.29 -19.90
CA HIS A 129 -2.03 5.72 -20.16
C HIS A 129 -2.57 6.61 -19.04
N ILE A 130 -3.79 6.34 -18.57
CA ILE A 130 -4.40 7.10 -17.46
C ILE A 130 -3.55 6.99 -16.18
N ILE A 131 -3.07 5.79 -15.84
CA ILE A 131 -2.22 5.57 -14.66
C ILE A 131 -0.92 6.38 -14.77
N TYR A 132 -0.26 6.37 -15.91
CA TYR A 132 0.98 7.13 -16.12
C TYR A 132 0.75 8.64 -16.07
N ASP A 133 -0.37 9.13 -16.59
CA ASP A 133 -0.76 10.54 -16.47
C ASP A 133 -1.07 10.92 -15.02
N GLN A 134 -1.70 10.02 -14.25
CA GLN A 134 -1.91 10.25 -12.82
C GLN A 134 -0.58 10.32 -12.04
N PHE A 135 0.42 9.49 -12.35
CA PHE A 135 1.76 9.60 -11.77
C PHE A 135 2.43 10.95 -12.09
N ARG A 136 2.28 11.42 -13.34
CA ARG A 136 2.76 12.76 -13.72
C ARG A 136 2.05 13.85 -12.93
N ARG A 137 0.75 13.74 -12.78
CA ARG A 137 -0.05 14.67 -11.97
C ARG A 137 0.31 14.64 -10.49
N LEU A 138 0.71 13.50 -9.95
CA LEU A 138 1.23 13.36 -8.59
C LEU A 138 2.66 13.90 -8.43
N GLY A 139 3.32 14.25 -9.51
CA GLY A 139 4.68 14.78 -9.51
C GLY A 139 5.76 13.74 -9.28
N ALA A 140 5.50 12.46 -9.57
CA ALA A 140 6.44 11.37 -9.38
C ALA A 140 7.70 11.54 -10.24
N SER A 141 8.88 11.58 -9.63
CA SER A 141 10.17 11.78 -10.30
C SER A 141 10.75 10.47 -10.82
N VAL A 142 9.94 9.75 -11.60
CA VAL A 142 10.29 8.44 -12.17
C VAL A 142 11.04 8.55 -13.49
N ASP A 143 11.82 7.52 -13.79
CA ASP A 143 12.48 7.38 -15.09
C ASP A 143 11.53 6.74 -16.12
N TRP A 144 10.88 7.56 -16.94
CA TRP A 144 9.93 7.11 -17.95
C TRP A 144 10.54 6.28 -19.07
N ASP A 145 11.84 6.42 -19.33
CA ASP A 145 12.54 5.62 -20.36
C ASP A 145 12.63 4.14 -19.96
N ARG A 146 12.54 3.86 -18.65
CA ARG A 146 12.54 2.51 -18.08
C ARG A 146 11.16 2.03 -17.62
N ALA A 147 10.09 2.75 -17.98
CA ALA A 147 8.73 2.30 -17.69
C ALA A 147 8.47 0.91 -18.27
N ALA A 148 7.86 0.02 -17.49
CA ALA A 148 7.62 -1.36 -17.88
C ALA A 148 6.19 -1.82 -17.58
N PHE A 149 5.67 -2.68 -18.43
CA PHE A 149 4.44 -3.43 -18.19
C PHE A 149 4.78 -4.91 -17.98
N MET A 150 4.14 -5.56 -17.00
CA MET A 150 4.50 -6.94 -16.60
C MET A 150 4.40 -7.95 -17.74
N MET A 151 3.66 -7.68 -18.81
CA MET A 151 3.59 -8.53 -20.00
C MET A 151 4.35 -7.98 -21.21
N ASP A 152 5.29 -7.06 -21.01
CA ASP A 152 6.23 -6.69 -22.08
C ASP A 152 7.12 -7.87 -22.46
N PRO A 153 7.63 -7.95 -23.70
CA PRO A 153 8.45 -9.09 -24.17
C PRO A 153 9.66 -9.40 -23.28
N LYS A 154 10.29 -8.38 -22.71
CA LYS A 154 11.40 -8.49 -21.76
C LYS A 154 10.97 -9.21 -20.48
N MET A 155 9.81 -8.80 -19.94
CA MET A 155 9.24 -9.39 -18.72
C MET A 155 8.76 -10.81 -18.95
N MET A 156 8.10 -11.06 -20.08
CA MET A 156 7.64 -12.41 -20.45
C MET A 156 8.80 -13.41 -20.56
N ARG A 157 9.95 -13.00 -21.14
CA ARG A 157 11.16 -13.83 -21.17
C ARG A 157 11.66 -14.15 -19.77
N CYS A 158 11.72 -13.17 -18.88
CA CYS A 158 12.12 -13.38 -17.49
C CYS A 158 11.21 -14.39 -16.80
N VAL A 159 9.89 -14.26 -16.92
CA VAL A 159 8.92 -15.19 -16.34
C VAL A 159 9.10 -16.61 -16.88
N THR A 160 9.29 -16.75 -18.20
CA THR A 160 9.55 -18.05 -18.85
C THR A 160 10.82 -18.70 -18.30
N GLU A 161 11.92 -17.97 -18.25
CA GLU A 161 13.20 -18.48 -17.74
C GLU A 161 13.13 -18.84 -16.25
N ALA A 162 12.43 -18.04 -15.44
CA ALA A 162 12.23 -18.34 -14.03
C ALA A 162 11.48 -19.65 -13.83
N PHE A 163 10.38 -19.86 -14.57
CA PHE A 163 9.62 -21.11 -14.49
C PHE A 163 10.47 -22.32 -14.91
N ILE A 164 11.17 -22.22 -16.06
CA ILE A 164 12.00 -23.32 -16.57
C ILE A 164 13.10 -23.66 -15.56
N THR A 165 13.82 -22.66 -15.08
CA THR A 165 14.91 -22.84 -14.11
C THR A 165 14.43 -23.52 -12.82
N LEU A 166 13.30 -23.07 -12.28
CA LEU A 166 12.74 -23.63 -11.04
C LEU A 166 12.18 -25.05 -11.26
N HIS A 167 11.59 -25.32 -12.43
CA HIS A 167 11.11 -26.67 -12.78
C HIS A 167 12.27 -27.66 -12.97
N GLU A 168 13.34 -27.26 -13.66
CA GLU A 168 14.54 -28.09 -13.84
C GLU A 168 15.28 -28.35 -12.52
N ARG A 169 15.16 -27.46 -11.53
CA ARG A 169 15.65 -27.65 -10.14
C ARG A 169 14.68 -28.43 -9.26
N GLU A 170 13.58 -28.94 -9.80
CA GLU A 170 12.51 -29.65 -9.06
C GLU A 170 11.88 -28.83 -7.90
N ILE A 171 12.00 -27.51 -7.97
CA ILE A 171 11.32 -26.57 -7.04
C ILE A 171 9.89 -26.34 -7.50
N ILE A 172 9.67 -26.23 -8.81
CA ILE A 172 8.32 -26.26 -9.41
C ILE A 172 8.00 -27.70 -9.79
N TYR A 173 6.80 -28.13 -9.47
CA TYR A 173 6.33 -29.49 -9.77
C TYR A 173 4.81 -29.52 -9.94
N ARG A 174 4.31 -30.57 -10.61
CA ARG A 174 2.88 -30.81 -10.78
C ARG A 174 2.38 -31.87 -9.80
N SER A 175 1.22 -31.59 -9.19
CA SER A 175 0.59 -32.50 -8.23
C SER A 175 -0.91 -32.23 -8.11
N THR A 176 -1.67 -33.23 -7.69
CA THR A 176 -3.09 -33.08 -7.34
C THR A 176 -3.23 -32.78 -5.87
N ARG A 177 -3.85 -31.65 -5.53
CA ARG A 177 -4.16 -31.21 -4.16
C ARG A 177 -5.49 -30.46 -4.12
N LEU A 178 -6.03 -30.24 -2.92
CA LEU A 178 -7.14 -29.34 -2.71
C LEU A 178 -6.72 -27.88 -2.97
N VAL A 179 -7.52 -27.19 -3.75
CA VAL A 179 -7.35 -25.76 -4.05
C VAL A 179 -8.64 -25.00 -3.72
N ASN A 180 -8.49 -23.72 -3.42
CA ASN A 180 -9.63 -22.80 -3.36
C ASN A 180 -10.15 -22.57 -4.78
N TRP A 181 -11.38 -22.97 -5.07
CA TRP A 181 -11.97 -22.89 -6.39
C TRP A 181 -13.18 -21.95 -6.42
N SER A 182 -13.25 -21.09 -7.41
CA SER A 182 -14.47 -20.33 -7.73
C SER A 182 -15.18 -21.00 -8.89
N CYS A 183 -16.36 -21.55 -8.66
CA CYS A 183 -17.17 -22.19 -9.69
C CYS A 183 -17.68 -21.16 -10.73
N ALA A 184 -17.92 -19.92 -10.30
CA ALA A 184 -18.32 -18.82 -11.18
C ALA A 184 -17.19 -18.42 -12.15
N LEU A 185 -15.94 -18.41 -11.70
CA LEU A 185 -14.78 -18.08 -12.55
C LEU A 185 -14.17 -19.30 -13.24
N LYS A 186 -14.49 -20.50 -12.76
CA LYS A 186 -13.89 -21.77 -13.18
C LYS A 186 -12.35 -21.74 -13.08
N SER A 187 -11.84 -21.25 -11.94
CA SER A 187 -10.41 -21.12 -11.69
C SER A 187 -10.07 -21.27 -10.21
N ALA A 188 -8.86 -21.75 -9.95
CA ALA A 188 -8.22 -21.68 -8.65
C ALA A 188 -7.98 -20.20 -8.28
N ILE A 189 -8.15 -19.89 -6.98
CA ILE A 189 -8.10 -18.55 -6.39
C ILE A 189 -6.98 -18.50 -5.37
N SER A 190 -6.21 -17.40 -5.35
CA SER A 190 -5.21 -17.13 -4.31
C SER A 190 -5.88 -16.83 -2.97
N ASP A 191 -5.25 -17.16 -1.85
CA ASP A 191 -5.79 -16.90 -0.51
C ASP A 191 -6.10 -15.41 -0.24
N ILE A 192 -5.33 -14.49 -0.84
CA ILE A 192 -5.60 -13.04 -0.75
C ILE A 192 -6.90 -12.61 -1.44
N GLU A 193 -7.39 -13.43 -2.37
CA GLU A 193 -8.65 -13.17 -3.09
C GLU A 193 -9.85 -13.84 -2.43
N VAL A 194 -9.65 -14.41 -1.22
CA VAL A 194 -10.70 -15.02 -0.41
C VAL A 194 -11.03 -14.11 0.77
N ASP A 195 -12.23 -13.53 0.72
CA ASP A 195 -12.80 -12.78 1.83
C ASP A 195 -13.39 -13.77 2.85
N LYS A 196 -13.05 -13.62 4.12
CA LYS A 196 -13.61 -14.43 5.22
C LYS A 196 -14.80 -13.68 5.85
N LYS A 197 -16.00 -14.23 5.68
CA LYS A 197 -17.21 -13.65 6.27
C LYS A 197 -17.63 -14.44 7.51
N GLU A 198 -17.53 -13.81 8.65
CA GLU A 198 -17.97 -14.38 9.92
C GLU A 198 -19.51 -14.32 10.02
N LEU A 199 -20.11 -15.43 10.41
CA LEU A 199 -21.54 -15.58 10.68
C LEU A 199 -21.73 -16.02 12.13
N ALA A 200 -22.58 -15.33 12.87
CA ALA A 200 -22.93 -15.68 14.26
C ALA A 200 -23.93 -16.85 14.36
N GLY A 201 -24.57 -17.21 13.26
CA GLY A 201 -25.58 -18.25 13.17
C GLY A 201 -26.26 -18.21 11.81
N GLU A 202 -27.46 -18.77 11.70
CA GLU A 202 -28.21 -18.88 10.46
C GLU A 202 -28.26 -17.53 9.69
N THR A 203 -27.77 -17.55 8.47
CA THR A 203 -27.67 -16.38 7.60
C THR A 203 -27.94 -16.75 6.15
N LEU A 204 -28.77 -15.97 5.48
CA LEU A 204 -29.06 -16.11 4.06
C LEU A 204 -28.14 -15.23 3.23
N LEU A 205 -27.26 -15.82 2.42
CA LEU A 205 -26.32 -15.12 1.55
C LEU A 205 -26.71 -15.21 0.06
N PRO A 206 -26.56 -14.11 -0.70
CA PRO A 206 -26.68 -14.17 -2.14
C PRO A 206 -25.45 -14.90 -2.74
N VAL A 207 -25.69 -15.81 -3.67
CA VAL A 207 -24.64 -16.56 -4.38
C VAL A 207 -24.85 -16.42 -5.89
N PRO A 208 -23.78 -16.12 -6.68
CA PRO A 208 -23.88 -15.99 -8.12
C PRO A 208 -24.49 -17.25 -8.76
N GLY A 209 -25.40 -17.07 -9.70
CA GLY A 209 -26.06 -18.17 -10.40
C GLY A 209 -27.28 -18.77 -9.67
N TYR A 210 -27.62 -18.30 -8.46
CA TYR A 210 -28.82 -18.70 -7.71
C TYR A 210 -29.85 -17.57 -7.67
N LYS A 211 -31.14 -17.91 -7.88
CA LYS A 211 -32.22 -16.92 -7.80
C LYS A 211 -32.55 -16.55 -6.35
N GLU A 212 -32.51 -17.54 -5.47
CA GLU A 212 -32.76 -17.38 -4.03
C GLU A 212 -31.46 -17.28 -3.27
N LYS A 213 -31.52 -16.64 -2.09
CA LYS A 213 -30.40 -16.64 -1.16
C LYS A 213 -30.21 -18.05 -0.58
N VAL A 214 -28.93 -18.40 -0.35
CA VAL A 214 -28.51 -19.70 0.20
C VAL A 214 -28.27 -19.58 1.69
N GLN A 215 -28.75 -20.58 2.45
CA GLN A 215 -28.58 -20.68 3.91
C GLN A 215 -27.16 -21.13 4.27
N PHE A 216 -26.56 -20.43 5.24
CA PHE A 216 -25.29 -20.76 5.91
C PHE A 216 -25.45 -20.53 7.42
N GLY A 217 -24.45 -20.91 8.22
CA GLY A 217 -24.46 -20.69 9.66
C GLY A 217 -25.32 -21.69 10.43
N VAL A 218 -25.50 -22.87 9.88
CA VAL A 218 -26.21 -23.98 10.52
C VAL A 218 -25.40 -25.27 10.46
N ILE A 219 -25.56 -26.12 11.46
CA ILE A 219 -25.05 -27.49 11.50
C ILE A 219 -26.22 -28.46 11.47
N ILE A 220 -26.13 -29.47 10.62
CA ILE A 220 -27.19 -30.46 10.40
C ILE A 220 -26.68 -31.82 10.87
N SER A 221 -27.45 -32.47 11.75
CA SER A 221 -27.19 -33.80 12.26
C SER A 221 -28.06 -34.84 11.55
N PHE A 222 -27.47 -35.92 11.13
CA PHE A 222 -28.13 -37.03 10.47
C PHE A 222 -27.45 -38.36 10.79
N ALA A 223 -28.19 -39.49 10.62
CA ALA A 223 -27.71 -40.82 10.95
C ALA A 223 -27.23 -41.59 9.72
N TYR A 224 -26.17 -42.38 9.91
CA TYR A 224 -25.75 -43.45 9.03
C TYR A 224 -26.10 -44.79 9.66
N PRO A 225 -26.88 -45.67 9.00
CA PRO A 225 -27.11 -47.05 9.45
C PRO A 225 -25.81 -47.84 9.45
N VAL A 226 -25.56 -48.58 10.54
CA VAL A 226 -24.42 -49.52 10.61
C VAL A 226 -24.77 -50.78 9.85
N ASP A 227 -23.87 -51.26 9.00
CA ASP A 227 -24.08 -52.46 8.18
C ASP A 227 -24.29 -53.71 9.03
N ASN A 228 -25.32 -54.50 8.71
CA ASN A 228 -25.70 -55.71 9.43
C ASN A 228 -25.97 -55.48 10.94
N SER A 229 -26.49 -54.33 11.32
CA SER A 229 -26.84 -53.98 12.70
C SER A 229 -28.08 -53.06 12.71
N ASP A 230 -28.83 -53.07 13.81
CA ASP A 230 -29.90 -52.11 14.05
C ASP A 230 -29.38 -50.77 14.63
N GLU A 231 -28.05 -50.65 14.81
CA GLU A 231 -27.40 -49.46 15.31
C GLU A 231 -27.22 -48.42 14.19
N GLU A 232 -27.12 -47.17 14.60
CA GLU A 232 -26.81 -46.05 13.72
C GLU A 232 -25.75 -45.14 14.36
N ILE A 233 -24.99 -44.45 13.56
CA ILE A 233 -24.05 -43.42 14.02
C ILE A 233 -24.51 -42.08 13.51
N VAL A 234 -24.66 -41.09 14.42
CA VAL A 234 -25.11 -39.74 14.08
C VAL A 234 -23.89 -38.85 13.84
N VAL A 235 -23.83 -38.21 12.69
CA VAL A 235 -22.81 -37.25 12.31
C VAL A 235 -23.41 -35.86 12.12
N ALA A 236 -22.62 -34.82 12.27
CA ALA A 236 -23.04 -33.45 12.06
C ALA A 236 -22.18 -32.76 11.00
N THR A 237 -22.81 -31.92 10.17
CA THR A 237 -22.11 -31.21 9.09
C THR A 237 -22.72 -29.83 8.82
N THR A 238 -21.89 -28.88 8.44
CA THR A 238 -22.32 -27.57 7.91
C THR A 238 -22.59 -27.61 6.41
N ARG A 239 -22.23 -28.75 5.74
CA ARG A 239 -22.25 -28.89 4.27
C ARG A 239 -22.86 -30.25 3.88
N ILE A 240 -24.17 -30.36 4.02
CA ILE A 240 -24.88 -31.64 3.81
C ILE A 240 -24.72 -32.19 2.38
N GLU A 241 -24.57 -31.32 1.37
CA GLU A 241 -24.39 -31.74 -0.04
C GLU A 241 -23.13 -32.57 -0.26
N THR A 242 -22.07 -32.38 0.55
CA THR A 242 -20.84 -33.13 0.41
C THR A 242 -20.91 -34.55 0.96
N MET A 243 -22.01 -34.90 1.70
CA MET A 243 -22.19 -36.26 2.21
C MET A 243 -22.14 -37.29 1.08
N LEU A 244 -22.56 -36.94 -0.13
CA LEU A 244 -22.55 -37.81 -1.31
C LEU A 244 -21.15 -38.32 -1.66
N GLY A 245 -20.12 -37.65 -1.18
CA GLY A 245 -18.69 -38.02 -1.33
C GLY A 245 -18.06 -38.63 -0.08
N ASP A 246 -18.83 -38.93 0.96
CA ASP A 246 -18.30 -39.50 2.20
C ASP A 246 -17.68 -40.86 1.94
N VAL A 247 -16.48 -41.10 2.47
CA VAL A 247 -15.70 -42.31 2.33
C VAL A 247 -15.36 -42.99 3.65
N ALA A 248 -15.56 -42.28 4.77
CA ALA A 248 -15.39 -42.82 6.12
C ALA A 248 -16.17 -41.97 7.15
N ILE A 249 -16.33 -42.52 8.35
CA ILE A 249 -16.72 -41.79 9.56
C ILE A 249 -15.57 -41.91 10.54
N ALA A 250 -15.08 -40.81 11.06
CA ALA A 250 -14.02 -40.77 12.07
C ALA A 250 -14.62 -40.53 13.48
N VAL A 251 -14.08 -41.22 14.46
CA VAL A 251 -14.39 -41.06 15.87
C VAL A 251 -13.10 -40.99 16.69
N HIS A 252 -13.11 -40.38 17.85
CA HIS A 252 -11.91 -40.38 18.70
C HIS A 252 -11.66 -41.79 19.26
N PRO A 253 -10.40 -42.32 19.26
CA PRO A 253 -10.09 -43.67 19.70
C PRO A 253 -10.48 -43.98 21.15
N GLU A 254 -10.57 -42.93 22.03
CA GLU A 254 -10.95 -43.07 23.44
C GLU A 254 -12.40 -42.65 23.72
N ASP A 255 -13.26 -42.50 22.69
CA ASP A 255 -14.66 -42.17 22.91
C ASP A 255 -15.49 -43.46 23.13
N ASP A 256 -15.84 -43.69 24.37
CA ASP A 256 -16.59 -44.90 24.81
C ASP A 256 -17.93 -45.08 24.08
N ARG A 257 -18.51 -43.99 23.56
CA ARG A 257 -19.77 -44.03 22.78
C ARG A 257 -19.62 -44.80 21.49
N TYR A 258 -18.43 -44.85 20.90
CA TYR A 258 -18.16 -45.32 19.53
C TYR A 258 -17.06 -46.39 19.43
N THR A 259 -16.31 -46.70 20.50
CA THR A 259 -15.21 -47.66 20.45
C THR A 259 -15.67 -49.05 19.91
N HIS A 260 -16.88 -49.51 20.22
CA HIS A 260 -17.46 -50.75 19.78
C HIS A 260 -17.83 -50.78 18.28
N LEU A 261 -17.88 -49.60 17.65
CA LEU A 261 -18.18 -49.45 16.23
C LEU A 261 -16.92 -49.32 15.34
N ILE A 262 -15.73 -49.07 15.93
CA ILE A 262 -14.49 -48.91 15.18
C ILE A 262 -14.19 -50.22 14.38
N GLY A 263 -13.92 -50.02 13.10
CA GLY A 263 -13.68 -51.16 12.17
C GLY A 263 -14.93 -51.75 11.51
N LYS A 264 -16.13 -51.35 11.98
CA LYS A 264 -17.40 -51.68 11.29
C LYS A 264 -17.63 -50.74 10.10
N PHE A 265 -18.66 -51.01 9.31
CA PHE A 265 -19.04 -50.24 8.15
C PHE A 265 -20.44 -49.65 8.34
N CYS A 266 -20.66 -48.43 7.74
CA CYS A 266 -22.00 -47.88 7.56
C CYS A 266 -22.42 -48.03 6.11
N VAL A 267 -23.73 -48.02 5.87
CA VAL A 267 -24.32 -48.03 4.52
C VAL A 267 -24.69 -46.62 4.15
N HIS A 268 -24.18 -46.18 3.00
CA HIS A 268 -24.51 -44.85 2.49
C HIS A 268 -25.97 -44.83 1.97
N PRO A 269 -26.82 -43.85 2.37
CA PRO A 269 -28.25 -43.90 2.06
C PRO A 269 -28.63 -43.58 0.60
N PHE A 270 -27.74 -42.98 -0.17
CA PHE A 270 -28.04 -42.47 -1.51
C PHE A 270 -27.18 -43.03 -2.63
N VAL A 271 -26.03 -43.60 -2.32
CA VAL A 271 -25.12 -44.21 -3.30
C VAL A 271 -24.72 -45.61 -2.83
N ASP A 272 -24.43 -46.51 -3.75
CA ASP A 272 -23.99 -47.89 -3.43
C ASP A 272 -22.55 -47.88 -2.90
N ARG A 273 -22.40 -47.55 -1.61
CA ARG A 273 -21.10 -47.49 -0.92
C ARG A 273 -21.24 -47.88 0.55
N LYS A 274 -20.33 -48.72 1.01
CA LYS A 274 -20.08 -48.95 2.42
C LYS A 274 -18.90 -48.11 2.89
N ILE A 275 -19.06 -47.36 3.97
CA ILE A 275 -18.07 -46.43 4.53
C ILE A 275 -17.58 -46.97 5.89
N PRO A 276 -16.25 -47.15 6.10
CA PRO A 276 -15.69 -47.64 7.35
C PRO A 276 -15.80 -46.61 8.46
N ILE A 277 -15.97 -47.09 9.69
CA ILE A 277 -15.82 -46.27 10.93
C ILE A 277 -14.37 -46.44 11.38
N LEU A 278 -13.63 -45.33 11.46
CA LEU A 278 -12.19 -45.34 11.80
C LEU A 278 -11.92 -44.44 13.02
N ALA A 279 -10.80 -44.75 13.69
CA ALA A 279 -10.33 -43.93 14.83
C ALA A 279 -9.30 -42.92 14.34
N ASP A 280 -9.46 -41.66 14.75
CA ASP A 280 -8.48 -40.59 14.47
C ASP A 280 -8.52 -39.54 15.60
N ASP A 281 -7.33 -39.16 16.11
CA ASP A 281 -7.17 -38.24 17.23
C ASP A 281 -7.58 -36.80 16.91
N PHE A 282 -7.77 -36.46 15.62
CA PHE A 282 -8.22 -35.11 15.22
C PHE A 282 -9.68 -34.84 15.64
N VAL A 283 -10.47 -35.88 15.96
CA VAL A 283 -11.87 -35.74 16.31
C VAL A 283 -12.03 -35.19 17.73
N GLU A 284 -12.71 -34.06 17.87
CA GLU A 284 -13.07 -33.49 19.17
C GLU A 284 -14.31 -34.16 19.73
N ARG A 285 -14.16 -34.90 20.85
CA ARG A 285 -15.25 -35.67 21.47
C ARG A 285 -16.48 -34.85 21.85
N GLU A 286 -16.26 -33.60 22.30
CA GLU A 286 -17.32 -32.72 22.80
C GLU A 286 -17.92 -31.83 21.70
N PHE A 287 -17.39 -31.84 20.49
CA PHE A 287 -17.91 -31.04 19.39
C PHE A 287 -18.93 -31.82 18.56
N GLY A 288 -20.14 -31.26 18.42
CA GLY A 288 -21.24 -31.88 17.70
C GLY A 288 -21.64 -33.22 18.32
N THR A 289 -21.59 -34.29 17.52
CA THR A 289 -21.90 -35.65 17.96
C THR A 289 -20.67 -36.43 18.41
N GLY A 290 -19.46 -35.92 18.25
CA GLY A 290 -18.20 -36.64 18.44
C GLY A 290 -17.91 -37.68 17.33
N ALA A 291 -18.69 -37.69 16.27
CA ALA A 291 -18.48 -38.48 15.07
C ALA A 291 -18.47 -37.56 13.84
N VAL A 292 -17.43 -37.65 13.01
CA VAL A 292 -17.20 -36.77 11.85
C VAL A 292 -17.25 -37.54 10.56
N LYS A 293 -18.09 -37.11 9.62
CA LYS A 293 -18.07 -37.64 8.26
C LYS A 293 -16.80 -37.18 7.54
N ILE A 294 -16.19 -38.01 6.72
CA ILE A 294 -14.94 -37.71 6.02
C ILE A 294 -15.14 -37.65 4.51
N THR A 295 -14.98 -36.45 3.96
CA THR A 295 -15.06 -36.13 2.53
C THR A 295 -13.74 -35.54 2.01
N PRO A 296 -12.71 -36.32 1.76
CA PRO A 296 -11.34 -35.82 1.50
C PRO A 296 -11.21 -34.93 0.26
N ALA A 297 -12.12 -35.02 -0.69
CA ALA A 297 -12.10 -34.20 -1.91
C ALA A 297 -12.68 -32.79 -1.73
N HIS A 298 -13.30 -32.46 -0.58
CA HIS A 298 -14.04 -31.21 -0.39
C HIS A 298 -13.81 -30.51 0.96
N ASP A 299 -12.91 -31.02 1.79
CA ASP A 299 -12.50 -30.41 3.06
C ASP A 299 -11.01 -30.63 3.33
N HIS A 300 -10.32 -29.59 3.83
CA HIS A 300 -8.87 -29.65 4.07
C HIS A 300 -8.49 -30.59 5.21
N ASN A 301 -9.27 -30.64 6.30
CA ASN A 301 -9.01 -31.55 7.43
C ASN A 301 -9.31 -32.99 7.02
N ASP A 302 -10.42 -33.20 6.32
CA ASP A 302 -10.79 -34.53 5.78
C ASP A 302 -9.76 -35.03 4.76
N TYR A 303 -9.14 -34.12 3.98
CA TYR A 303 -8.05 -34.47 3.07
C TYR A 303 -6.85 -35.08 3.80
N GLU A 304 -6.43 -34.48 4.93
CA GLU A 304 -5.33 -34.98 5.75
C GLU A 304 -5.67 -36.35 6.36
N VAL A 305 -6.90 -36.53 6.84
CA VAL A 305 -7.38 -37.84 7.31
C VAL A 305 -7.38 -38.86 6.18
N GLY A 306 -7.87 -38.46 5.00
CA GLY A 306 -7.87 -39.30 3.80
C GLY A 306 -6.48 -39.78 3.42
N VAL A 307 -5.45 -38.92 3.48
CA VAL A 307 -4.05 -39.28 3.23
C VAL A 307 -3.54 -40.25 4.29
N ARG A 308 -3.76 -39.99 5.59
CA ARG A 308 -3.29 -40.86 6.69
C ARG A 308 -3.87 -42.28 6.62
N HIS A 309 -5.17 -42.34 6.35
CA HIS A 309 -5.88 -43.62 6.30
C HIS A 309 -5.99 -44.25 4.90
N LYS A 310 -5.35 -43.63 3.88
CA LYS A 310 -5.34 -44.08 2.47
C LYS A 310 -6.76 -44.28 1.91
N LEU A 311 -7.66 -43.34 2.21
CA LEU A 311 -9.03 -43.37 1.75
C LEU A 311 -9.13 -42.93 0.28
N GLU A 312 -10.23 -43.30 -0.38
CA GLU A 312 -10.54 -42.86 -1.73
C GLU A 312 -10.92 -41.37 -1.73
N PHE A 313 -10.50 -40.66 -2.76
CA PHE A 313 -10.86 -39.24 -2.93
C PHE A 313 -11.95 -39.09 -3.99
N ILE A 314 -13.17 -38.92 -3.57
CA ILE A 314 -14.34 -38.84 -4.45
C ILE A 314 -14.80 -37.41 -4.60
N SER A 315 -14.55 -36.81 -5.77
CA SER A 315 -15.06 -35.49 -6.10
C SER A 315 -16.54 -35.56 -6.50
N VAL A 316 -17.37 -34.84 -5.76
CA VAL A 316 -18.83 -34.80 -5.99
C VAL A 316 -19.32 -33.45 -6.55
N ILE A 317 -18.45 -32.46 -6.66
CA ILE A 317 -18.75 -31.14 -7.20
C ILE A 317 -17.82 -30.86 -8.38
N SER A 318 -18.41 -30.49 -9.53
CA SER A 318 -17.70 -30.17 -10.77
C SER A 318 -17.12 -28.74 -10.74
N ASP A 319 -16.35 -28.39 -11.75
CA ASP A 319 -15.75 -27.04 -11.92
C ASP A 319 -16.82 -25.94 -12.02
N GLU A 320 -18.01 -26.29 -12.51
CA GLU A 320 -19.16 -25.39 -12.63
C GLU A 320 -20.00 -25.33 -11.36
N GLY A 321 -19.66 -26.09 -10.31
CA GLY A 321 -20.47 -26.19 -9.10
C GLY A 321 -21.72 -27.05 -9.24
N LEU A 322 -21.71 -28.02 -10.19
CA LEU A 322 -22.76 -29.02 -10.36
C LEU A 322 -22.35 -30.33 -9.66
N MET A 323 -23.33 -31.05 -9.14
CA MET A 323 -23.09 -32.38 -8.60
C MET A 323 -22.67 -33.33 -9.74
N THR A 324 -21.59 -34.09 -9.51
CA THR A 324 -21.04 -35.03 -10.52
C THR A 324 -21.94 -36.28 -10.68
N ASP A 325 -21.64 -37.11 -11.68
CA ASP A 325 -22.29 -38.39 -11.93
C ASP A 325 -22.14 -39.41 -10.78
N ARG A 326 -21.16 -39.17 -9.87
CA ARG A 326 -20.97 -39.96 -8.64
C ARG A 326 -22.06 -39.76 -7.58
N CYS A 327 -22.95 -38.80 -7.77
CA CYS A 327 -23.97 -38.37 -6.78
C CYS A 327 -25.33 -39.04 -6.95
N GLY A 328 -25.46 -40.09 -7.78
CA GLY A 328 -26.71 -40.80 -7.99
C GLY A 328 -27.84 -39.88 -8.48
N GLU A 329 -28.97 -39.90 -7.82
CA GLU A 329 -30.17 -39.09 -8.21
C GLU A 329 -29.96 -37.56 -8.13
N PHE A 330 -28.90 -37.10 -7.47
CA PHE A 330 -28.59 -35.68 -7.33
C PHE A 330 -27.63 -35.18 -8.43
N ALA A 331 -27.17 -36.05 -9.33
CA ALA A 331 -26.26 -35.69 -10.40
C ALA A 331 -26.81 -34.57 -11.30
N GLY A 332 -25.95 -33.63 -11.72
CA GLY A 332 -26.31 -32.48 -12.57
C GLY A 332 -27.02 -31.33 -11.83
N GLN A 333 -27.42 -31.47 -10.58
CA GLN A 333 -27.98 -30.38 -9.78
C GLN A 333 -26.90 -29.38 -9.38
N LYS A 334 -27.27 -28.11 -9.20
CA LYS A 334 -26.35 -27.11 -8.59
C LYS A 334 -26.13 -27.46 -7.14
N ARG A 335 -24.90 -27.30 -6.64
CA ARG A 335 -24.44 -27.74 -5.30
C ARG A 335 -25.37 -27.27 -4.15
N PHE A 336 -25.89 -26.05 -4.18
CA PHE A 336 -26.78 -25.54 -3.12
C PHE A 336 -28.26 -25.87 -3.33
N ASP A 337 -28.68 -26.24 -4.57
CA ASP A 337 -29.98 -26.84 -4.79
C ASP A 337 -29.96 -28.30 -4.30
N ALA A 338 -28.88 -29.03 -4.59
CA ALA A 338 -28.64 -30.37 -4.04
C ALA A 338 -28.60 -30.38 -2.50
N ARG A 339 -28.05 -29.35 -1.84
CA ARG A 339 -28.09 -29.19 -0.39
C ARG A 339 -29.51 -29.27 0.16
N LYS A 340 -30.47 -28.58 -0.44
CA LYS A 340 -31.89 -28.60 -0.04
C LYS A 340 -32.47 -29.99 -0.32
N ASN A 341 -32.23 -30.55 -1.48
CA ASN A 341 -32.82 -31.81 -1.91
C ASN A 341 -32.31 -33.01 -1.10
N VAL A 342 -31.01 -33.04 -0.78
CA VAL A 342 -30.41 -34.09 0.10
C VAL A 342 -31.00 -34.02 1.50
N LEU A 343 -31.18 -32.80 2.07
CA LEU A 343 -31.81 -32.64 3.36
C LEU A 343 -33.25 -33.20 3.38
N GLU A 344 -34.05 -32.89 2.37
CA GLU A 344 -35.41 -33.38 2.27
C GLU A 344 -35.45 -34.93 2.07
N ALA A 345 -34.53 -35.48 1.27
CA ALA A 345 -34.41 -36.90 1.10
C ALA A 345 -34.02 -37.65 2.40
N LEU A 346 -33.16 -37.06 3.24
CA LEU A 346 -32.83 -37.57 4.56
C LEU A 346 -34.03 -37.57 5.49
N LYS A 347 -34.88 -36.54 5.46
CA LYS A 347 -36.13 -36.48 6.21
C LYS A 347 -37.09 -37.59 5.78
N VAL A 348 -37.24 -37.79 4.46
CA VAL A 348 -38.10 -38.87 3.90
C VAL A 348 -37.61 -40.26 4.33
N LYS A 349 -36.29 -40.48 4.39
CA LYS A 349 -35.70 -41.74 4.87
C LYS A 349 -35.67 -41.90 6.40
N GLY A 350 -36.12 -40.91 7.16
CA GLY A 350 -36.07 -40.95 8.63
C GLY A 350 -34.67 -40.83 9.22
N LEU A 351 -33.67 -40.38 8.42
CA LEU A 351 -32.30 -40.30 8.88
C LEU A 351 -31.89 -38.88 9.36
N TYR A 352 -32.70 -37.87 9.11
CA TYR A 352 -32.51 -36.53 9.67
C TYR A 352 -32.71 -36.50 11.18
N ARG A 353 -31.92 -35.75 11.94
CA ARG A 353 -32.03 -35.61 13.41
C ARG A 353 -32.32 -34.18 13.83
N SER A 354 -31.40 -33.23 13.58
CA SER A 354 -31.57 -31.85 14.02
C SER A 354 -30.87 -30.86 13.06
N GLN A 355 -31.27 -29.61 13.18
CA GLN A 355 -30.58 -28.48 12.64
C GLN A 355 -30.44 -27.39 13.70
N GLU A 356 -29.23 -26.90 13.93
CA GLU A 356 -28.94 -25.92 14.96
C GLU A 356 -28.11 -24.77 14.39
N ASN A 357 -28.19 -23.59 15.05
CA ASN A 357 -27.32 -22.48 14.70
C ASN A 357 -25.87 -22.83 14.99
N ASN A 358 -24.99 -22.50 14.04
CA ASN A 358 -23.56 -22.74 14.17
C ASN A 358 -22.76 -21.53 13.68
N PRO A 359 -22.06 -20.81 14.57
CA PRO A 359 -21.14 -19.76 14.14
C PRO A 359 -20.09 -20.34 13.20
N MET A 360 -19.87 -19.70 12.06
CA MET A 360 -18.92 -20.19 11.06
C MET A 360 -18.31 -19.06 10.24
N ILE A 361 -17.20 -19.35 9.60
CA ILE A 361 -16.56 -18.47 8.61
C ILE A 361 -16.86 -19.02 7.22
N VAL A 362 -17.47 -18.18 6.37
CA VAL A 362 -17.73 -18.53 4.96
C VAL A 362 -16.67 -17.87 4.07
N PRO A 363 -15.85 -18.64 3.34
CA PRO A 363 -14.89 -18.12 2.39
C PRO A 363 -15.59 -17.69 1.10
N ILE A 364 -15.41 -16.43 0.70
CA ILE A 364 -16.06 -15.83 -0.48
C ILE A 364 -14.99 -15.31 -1.42
N CYS A 365 -15.09 -15.60 -2.71
CA CYS A 365 -14.22 -15.00 -3.71
C CYS A 365 -14.44 -13.48 -3.78
N SER A 366 -13.42 -12.69 -3.50
CA SER A 366 -13.49 -11.22 -3.53
C SER A 366 -13.85 -10.67 -4.93
N ARG A 367 -13.57 -11.43 -5.99
CA ARG A 367 -13.75 -11.03 -7.40
C ARG A 367 -15.13 -11.37 -7.94
N SER A 368 -15.55 -12.64 -7.78
CA SER A 368 -16.84 -13.14 -8.28
C SER A 368 -17.98 -13.06 -7.26
N LYS A 369 -17.66 -12.88 -5.98
CA LYS A 369 -18.58 -13.02 -4.85
C LYS A 369 -19.19 -14.43 -4.68
N ASP A 370 -18.63 -15.41 -5.39
CA ASP A 370 -18.99 -16.83 -5.25
C ASP A 370 -18.42 -17.40 -3.95
N ILE A 371 -19.11 -18.42 -3.42
CA ILE A 371 -18.62 -19.20 -2.27
C ILE A 371 -17.49 -20.10 -2.75
N ILE A 372 -16.34 -20.00 -2.10
CA ILE A 372 -15.18 -20.85 -2.42
C ILE A 372 -15.49 -22.31 -2.17
N GLU A 373 -15.15 -23.14 -3.14
CA GLU A 373 -15.26 -24.59 -3.08
C GLU A 373 -13.88 -25.24 -3.00
N PRO A 374 -13.54 -25.99 -1.95
CA PRO A 374 -12.37 -26.86 -1.97
C PRO A 374 -12.55 -27.97 -3.01
N ILE A 375 -11.70 -28.02 -4.03
CA ILE A 375 -11.76 -29.04 -5.10
C ILE A 375 -10.36 -29.62 -5.33
N LEU A 376 -10.28 -30.91 -5.62
CA LEU A 376 -9.06 -31.59 -6.05
C LEU A 376 -8.74 -31.24 -7.49
N LYS A 377 -7.56 -30.68 -7.72
CA LYS A 377 -7.05 -30.33 -9.05
C LYS A 377 -5.57 -30.65 -9.20
N ALA A 378 -5.22 -31.14 -10.37
CA ALA A 378 -3.83 -31.19 -10.80
C ALA A 378 -3.36 -29.77 -11.13
N GLN A 379 -2.40 -29.26 -10.38
CA GLN A 379 -1.91 -27.87 -10.44
C GLN A 379 -0.39 -27.85 -10.39
N TRP A 380 0.19 -26.71 -10.74
CA TRP A 380 1.60 -26.41 -10.54
C TRP A 380 1.84 -25.78 -9.17
N TYR A 381 2.87 -26.27 -8.48
CA TYR A 381 3.25 -25.83 -7.13
C TYR A 381 4.72 -25.43 -7.06
N VAL A 382 5.02 -24.50 -6.19
CA VAL A 382 6.38 -24.10 -5.79
C VAL A 382 6.65 -24.60 -4.37
N LYS A 383 7.75 -25.35 -4.18
CA LYS A 383 8.24 -25.75 -2.85
C LYS A 383 8.78 -24.53 -2.12
N CYS A 384 8.21 -24.16 -0.99
CA CYS A 384 8.53 -22.90 -0.29
C CYS A 384 9.43 -23.08 0.95
N ASP A 385 9.53 -24.26 1.54
CA ASP A 385 10.22 -24.50 2.82
C ASP A 385 11.63 -23.91 2.93
N ASN A 386 12.52 -24.25 1.98
CA ASN A 386 13.91 -23.81 2.01
C ASN A 386 14.04 -22.31 1.73
N MET A 387 13.18 -21.78 0.85
CA MET A 387 13.15 -20.34 0.54
C MET A 387 12.67 -19.53 1.76
N ALA A 388 11.65 -20.01 2.48
CA ALA A 388 11.17 -19.40 3.70
C ALA A 388 12.23 -19.35 4.81
N LYS A 389 12.95 -20.43 5.03
CA LYS A 389 14.06 -20.48 6.00
C LYS A 389 15.15 -19.46 5.68
N ARG A 390 15.55 -19.36 4.40
CA ARG A 390 16.55 -18.35 3.97
C ARG A 390 16.04 -16.93 4.15
N ALA A 391 14.76 -16.68 3.86
CA ALA A 391 14.15 -15.37 4.05
C ALA A 391 14.03 -14.96 5.52
N MET A 392 13.68 -15.90 6.42
CA MET A 392 13.69 -15.65 7.87
C MET A 392 15.10 -15.37 8.38
N ASN A 393 16.10 -16.13 7.92
CA ASN A 393 17.50 -15.90 8.29
C ASN A 393 18.01 -14.51 7.87
N ALA A 394 17.64 -14.04 6.67
CA ALA A 394 18.02 -12.72 6.17
C ALA A 394 17.49 -11.57 7.06
N VAL A 395 16.28 -11.71 7.60
CA VAL A 395 15.70 -10.76 8.55
C VAL A 395 16.36 -10.89 9.93
N ALA A 396 16.57 -12.11 10.42
CA ALA A 396 17.21 -12.34 11.71
C ALA A 396 18.67 -11.83 11.75
N SER A 397 19.42 -11.96 10.64
CA SER A 397 20.78 -11.42 10.49
C SER A 397 20.83 -9.92 10.18
N LYS A 398 19.69 -9.27 9.99
CA LYS A 398 19.57 -7.86 9.56
C LYS A 398 20.19 -7.54 8.18
N GLU A 399 20.42 -8.54 7.36
CA GLU A 399 20.72 -8.34 5.94
C GLU A 399 19.52 -7.74 5.18
N LEU A 400 18.31 -8.13 5.59
CA LEU A 400 17.04 -7.54 5.18
C LEU A 400 16.41 -6.87 6.39
N LYS A 401 16.19 -5.55 6.33
CA LYS A 401 15.53 -4.79 7.40
C LYS A 401 14.07 -4.55 7.06
N LEU A 402 13.18 -4.90 7.98
CA LEU A 402 11.75 -4.56 7.92
C LEU A 402 11.47 -3.32 8.76
N ILE A 403 10.85 -2.32 8.18
CA ILE A 403 10.56 -1.02 8.81
C ILE A 403 9.06 -0.75 8.74
N PRO A 404 8.38 -0.59 9.86
CA PRO A 404 8.83 -0.73 11.25
C PRO A 404 9.17 -2.18 11.66
N GLU A 405 10.10 -2.32 12.61
CA GLU A 405 10.65 -3.63 13.04
C GLU A 405 9.60 -4.60 13.62
N PHE A 406 8.49 -4.11 14.17
CA PHE A 406 7.42 -4.98 14.69
C PHE A 406 6.80 -5.92 13.63
N HIS A 407 6.96 -5.64 12.34
CA HIS A 407 6.53 -6.52 11.26
C HIS A 407 7.35 -7.82 11.17
N GLU A 408 8.51 -7.92 11.83
CA GLU A 408 9.30 -9.15 11.90
C GLU A 408 8.52 -10.30 12.57
N ALA A 409 7.67 -9.99 13.54
CA ALA A 409 6.80 -10.99 14.17
C ALA A 409 5.75 -11.55 13.18
N THR A 410 5.19 -10.69 12.33
CA THR A 410 4.27 -11.10 11.27
C THR A 410 4.98 -11.90 10.19
N TRP A 411 6.17 -11.48 9.78
CA TRP A 411 7.04 -12.17 8.84
C TRP A 411 7.31 -13.60 9.27
N ASN A 412 7.81 -13.81 10.48
CA ASN A 412 8.15 -15.13 11.01
C ASN A 412 6.91 -16.02 11.12
N ARG A 413 5.80 -15.51 11.67
CA ARG A 413 4.55 -16.28 11.81
C ARG A 413 4.02 -16.82 10.48
N TRP A 414 4.15 -16.08 9.38
CA TRP A 414 3.72 -16.54 8.06
C TRP A 414 4.68 -17.55 7.44
N LEU A 415 5.99 -17.41 7.68
CA LEU A 415 7.01 -18.23 7.05
C LEU A 415 7.30 -19.54 7.78
N GLU A 416 7.13 -19.60 9.10
CA GLU A 416 7.32 -20.80 9.92
C GLU A 416 6.39 -21.96 9.51
N ASN A 417 5.18 -21.65 9.08
CA ASN A 417 4.18 -22.67 8.71
C ASN A 417 3.77 -22.55 7.23
N ILE A 418 4.71 -22.20 6.39
CA ILE A 418 4.43 -22.00 4.97
C ILE A 418 4.07 -23.31 4.27
N ARG A 419 3.07 -23.28 3.41
CA ARG A 419 2.70 -24.36 2.52
C ARG A 419 3.25 -24.11 1.11
N ASP A 420 3.33 -25.19 0.31
CA ASP A 420 3.67 -25.05 -1.10
C ASP A 420 2.65 -24.17 -1.82
N TRP A 421 3.15 -23.32 -2.69
CA TRP A 421 2.37 -22.29 -3.36
C TRP A 421 1.83 -22.78 -4.70
N CYS A 422 0.51 -22.82 -4.85
CA CYS A 422 -0.16 -23.10 -6.12
C CYS A 422 -0.04 -21.91 -7.07
N ILE A 423 0.61 -22.09 -8.23
CA ILE A 423 0.92 -21.04 -9.19
C ILE A 423 0.14 -21.12 -10.50
N SER A 424 -0.69 -22.11 -10.73
CA SER A 424 -1.51 -22.20 -11.95
C SER A 424 -2.93 -21.65 -11.76
N ARG A 425 -3.44 -21.00 -12.81
CA ARG A 425 -4.78 -20.40 -12.87
C ARG A 425 -5.42 -20.70 -14.21
N GLN A 426 -6.71 -21.06 -14.20
CA GLN A 426 -7.51 -21.40 -15.39
C GLN A 426 -8.12 -20.12 -16.01
N LEU A 427 -7.29 -19.14 -16.22
CA LEU A 427 -7.59 -17.86 -16.84
C LEU A 427 -7.08 -17.83 -18.28
N TRP A 428 -7.49 -16.85 -19.04
CA TRP A 428 -6.95 -16.60 -20.38
C TRP A 428 -5.95 -15.45 -20.40
N TRP A 429 -6.15 -14.45 -19.53
CA TRP A 429 -5.25 -13.31 -19.39
C TRP A 429 -4.15 -13.57 -18.38
N GLY A 430 -2.90 -13.51 -18.81
CA GLY A 430 -1.70 -13.69 -17.98
C GLY A 430 -0.56 -14.37 -18.72
N HIS A 431 0.50 -14.69 -18.01
CA HIS A 431 1.66 -15.42 -18.53
C HIS A 431 1.29 -16.90 -18.67
N ARG A 432 1.18 -17.41 -19.89
CA ARG A 432 0.89 -18.82 -20.13
C ARG A 432 2.04 -19.68 -19.62
N ILE A 433 1.71 -20.77 -18.94
CA ILE A 433 2.69 -21.68 -18.36
C ILE A 433 3.55 -22.31 -19.45
N PRO A 434 4.89 -22.16 -19.41
CA PRO A 434 5.80 -22.66 -20.45
C PRO A 434 6.12 -24.16 -20.25
N ALA A 435 5.08 -24.98 -20.13
CA ALA A 435 5.19 -26.42 -19.94
C ALA A 435 4.33 -27.19 -20.94
N TYR A 436 4.80 -28.38 -21.31
CA TYR A 436 4.17 -29.24 -22.29
C TYR A 436 3.95 -30.63 -21.72
N PHE A 437 2.71 -31.10 -21.80
CA PHE A 437 2.36 -32.49 -21.48
C PHE A 437 2.84 -33.42 -22.59
N ILE A 438 3.51 -34.49 -22.20
CA ILE A 438 4.16 -35.44 -23.11
C ILE A 438 3.28 -36.67 -23.26
N THR A 439 2.89 -37.00 -24.49
CA THR A 439 2.28 -38.27 -24.86
C THR A 439 3.30 -39.05 -25.71
N VAL A 440 3.69 -40.24 -25.23
CA VAL A 440 4.65 -41.09 -25.92
C VAL A 440 3.90 -42.22 -26.61
N ASN A 441 4.00 -42.28 -27.94
CA ASN A 441 3.38 -43.32 -28.77
C ASN A 441 4.35 -44.51 -28.92
N ASP A 442 4.79 -45.09 -27.79
CA ASP A 442 5.66 -46.25 -27.75
C ASP A 442 5.17 -47.21 -26.66
N PRO A 443 4.98 -48.53 -26.97
CA PRO A 443 4.50 -49.52 -26.00
C PRO A 443 5.39 -49.70 -24.78
N SER A 444 6.66 -49.30 -24.86
CA SER A 444 7.61 -49.40 -23.74
C SER A 444 7.39 -48.34 -22.66
N VAL A 445 6.60 -47.29 -22.97
CA VAL A 445 6.31 -46.18 -22.04
C VAL A 445 4.82 -46.24 -21.69
N PRO A 446 4.46 -46.31 -20.39
CA PRO A 446 3.09 -46.25 -19.95
C PRO A 446 2.40 -44.94 -20.37
N ALA A 447 1.09 -44.97 -20.58
CA ALA A 447 0.31 -43.77 -20.80
C ALA A 447 0.44 -42.82 -19.59
N GLY A 448 0.74 -41.54 -19.88
CA GLY A 448 0.96 -40.54 -18.85
C GLY A 448 -0.32 -40.02 -18.19
N ASP A 449 -0.23 -39.74 -16.90
CA ASP A 449 -1.23 -38.93 -16.17
C ASP A 449 -0.80 -37.48 -16.16
N SER A 450 -1.73 -36.56 -16.49
CA SER A 450 -1.49 -35.14 -16.45
C SER A 450 -1.22 -34.58 -15.04
N ALA A 451 -1.52 -35.34 -13.99
CA ALA A 451 -1.17 -35.02 -12.62
C ALA A 451 0.29 -35.41 -12.26
N ASP A 452 0.92 -36.27 -13.04
CA ASP A 452 2.29 -36.73 -12.79
C ASP A 452 3.32 -35.80 -13.47
N ASN A 453 4.15 -35.17 -12.64
CA ASN A 453 5.22 -34.29 -13.11
C ASN A 453 6.21 -34.97 -14.10
N LYS A 454 6.32 -36.29 -14.05
CA LYS A 454 7.16 -37.07 -14.97
C LYS A 454 6.80 -36.87 -16.44
N TYR A 455 5.52 -36.64 -16.73
CA TYR A 455 5.02 -36.46 -18.10
C TYR A 455 4.96 -35.02 -18.56
N TRP A 456 5.66 -34.16 -17.89
CA TRP A 456 5.75 -32.72 -18.25
C TRP A 456 7.20 -32.33 -18.53
N VAL A 457 7.36 -31.38 -19.45
CA VAL A 457 8.62 -30.71 -19.75
C VAL A 457 8.39 -29.21 -19.87
N SER A 458 9.26 -28.41 -19.28
CA SER A 458 9.27 -26.96 -19.45
C SER A 458 10.25 -26.52 -20.53
N ALA A 459 9.84 -25.61 -21.40
CA ALA A 459 10.66 -25.16 -22.52
C ALA A 459 10.18 -23.78 -23.02
N ARG A 460 11.08 -23.06 -23.71
CA ARG A 460 10.81 -21.75 -24.32
C ARG A 460 9.88 -21.83 -25.53
N ASN A 461 9.93 -22.95 -26.24
CA ASN A 461 9.14 -23.21 -27.44
C ASN A 461 8.91 -24.70 -27.63
N HIS A 462 8.05 -25.04 -28.60
CA HIS A 462 7.67 -26.42 -28.91
C HIS A 462 8.85 -27.28 -29.34
N GLU A 463 9.84 -26.77 -30.10
CA GLU A 463 10.99 -27.54 -30.59
C GLU A 463 11.91 -27.93 -29.43
N GLU A 464 12.26 -27.00 -28.53
CA GLU A 464 13.01 -27.29 -27.32
C GLU A 464 12.28 -28.29 -26.41
N ALA A 465 10.95 -28.17 -26.30
CA ALA A 465 10.14 -29.13 -25.55
C ALA A 465 10.21 -30.52 -26.14
N LEU A 466 10.17 -30.64 -27.46
CA LEU A 466 10.25 -31.93 -28.17
C LEU A 466 11.63 -32.58 -27.98
N GLU A 467 12.70 -31.80 -28.03
CA GLU A 467 14.06 -32.30 -27.75
C GLU A 467 14.22 -32.81 -26.32
N LYS A 468 13.77 -32.04 -25.35
CA LYS A 468 13.80 -32.39 -23.93
C LYS A 468 12.97 -33.65 -23.65
N ALA A 469 11.78 -33.76 -24.27
CA ALA A 469 10.89 -34.91 -24.11
C ALA A 469 11.50 -36.19 -24.71
N ALA A 470 12.06 -36.09 -25.92
CA ALA A 470 12.74 -37.19 -26.59
C ALA A 470 13.91 -37.76 -25.76
N LYS A 471 14.71 -36.86 -25.20
CA LYS A 471 15.80 -37.20 -24.29
C LYS A 471 15.30 -37.83 -22.99
N LYS A 472 14.24 -37.26 -22.38
CA LYS A 472 13.66 -37.72 -21.10
C LYS A 472 13.15 -39.14 -21.15
N PHE A 473 12.49 -39.52 -22.24
CA PHE A 473 11.91 -40.87 -22.42
C PHE A 473 12.79 -41.79 -23.27
N ASN A 474 13.90 -41.31 -23.82
CA ASN A 474 14.82 -42.02 -24.68
C ASN A 474 14.10 -42.62 -25.93
N VAL A 475 13.28 -41.81 -26.57
CA VAL A 475 12.52 -42.21 -27.77
C VAL A 475 12.73 -41.17 -28.89
N PRO A 476 12.56 -41.58 -30.18
CA PRO A 476 12.61 -40.62 -31.30
C PRO A 476 11.54 -39.57 -31.21
N LYS A 477 11.83 -38.36 -31.72
CA LYS A 477 10.89 -37.21 -31.71
C LYS A 477 9.54 -37.53 -32.37
N GLU A 478 9.54 -38.37 -33.41
CA GLU A 478 8.35 -38.77 -34.18
C GLU A 478 7.33 -39.55 -33.36
N LYS A 479 7.77 -40.16 -32.24
CA LYS A 479 6.90 -40.88 -31.31
C LYS A 479 6.31 -40.02 -30.21
N ILE A 480 6.64 -38.73 -30.19
CA ILE A 480 6.20 -37.79 -29.16
C ILE A 480 5.15 -36.81 -29.69
N SER A 481 4.07 -36.69 -28.94
CA SER A 481 3.08 -35.64 -29.11
C SER A 481 3.08 -34.73 -27.87
N LEU A 482 3.08 -33.43 -28.11
CA LEU A 482 3.14 -32.40 -27.03
C LEU A 482 1.85 -31.57 -27.00
N LYS A 483 1.29 -31.42 -25.82
CA LYS A 483 0.20 -30.47 -25.58
C LYS A 483 0.69 -29.34 -24.65
N TRP A 484 0.72 -28.11 -25.17
CA TRP A 484 1.08 -26.93 -24.37
C TRP A 484 0.02 -26.69 -23.31
N ASP A 485 0.42 -26.42 -22.07
CA ASP A 485 -0.46 -26.10 -20.96
C ASP A 485 -1.33 -24.88 -21.31
N GLU A 486 -2.61 -24.95 -21.00
CA GLU A 486 -3.58 -23.89 -21.29
C GLU A 486 -3.70 -22.87 -20.15
N ASP A 487 -3.23 -23.24 -18.96
CA ASP A 487 -3.27 -22.41 -17.78
C ASP A 487 -2.27 -21.25 -17.86
N VAL A 488 -2.52 -20.21 -17.07
CA VAL A 488 -1.61 -19.10 -16.86
C VAL A 488 -1.04 -19.12 -15.44
N LEU A 489 0.07 -18.43 -15.24
CA LEU A 489 0.68 -18.29 -13.92
C LEU A 489 -0.11 -17.32 -13.04
N ASP A 490 -0.09 -17.56 -11.74
CA ASP A 490 -0.53 -16.62 -10.72
C ASP A 490 0.18 -15.29 -10.88
N THR A 491 -0.57 -14.18 -10.80
CA THR A 491 -0.04 -12.81 -10.86
C THR A 491 1.14 -12.59 -9.92
N TRP A 492 1.07 -13.16 -8.72
CA TRP A 492 2.15 -13.04 -7.73
C TRP A 492 3.46 -13.74 -8.14
N PHE A 493 3.43 -14.69 -9.06
CA PHE A 493 4.65 -15.31 -9.59
C PHE A 493 5.44 -14.30 -10.44
N SER A 494 4.81 -13.68 -11.41
CA SER A 494 5.44 -12.63 -12.23
C SER A 494 5.78 -11.39 -11.42
N SER A 495 4.87 -10.95 -10.53
CA SER A 495 5.10 -9.80 -9.64
C SER A 495 6.26 -10.04 -8.66
N GLY A 496 6.50 -11.29 -8.25
CA GLY A 496 7.64 -11.67 -7.41
C GLY A 496 9.00 -11.56 -8.12
N LEU A 497 9.02 -11.50 -9.45
CA LEU A 497 10.24 -11.31 -10.25
C LEU A 497 10.55 -9.83 -10.50
N TRP A 498 9.65 -8.92 -10.15
CA TRP A 498 9.69 -7.50 -10.48
C TRP A 498 11.04 -6.82 -10.19
N PRO A 499 11.69 -7.02 -9.02
CA PRO A 499 12.92 -6.30 -8.67
C PRO A 499 14.11 -6.54 -9.61
N PHE A 500 14.14 -7.66 -10.33
CA PHE A 500 15.25 -8.01 -11.22
C PHE A 500 14.83 -8.24 -12.68
N SER A 501 13.56 -8.53 -12.93
CA SER A 501 13.02 -8.60 -14.29
C SER A 501 13.08 -7.25 -15.00
N LEU A 502 12.86 -6.15 -14.26
CA LEU A 502 13.01 -4.77 -14.75
C LEU A 502 14.39 -4.53 -15.36
N PHE A 503 15.42 -5.13 -14.79
CA PHE A 503 16.82 -4.93 -15.20
C PHE A 503 17.32 -5.98 -16.20
N GLY A 504 16.44 -6.90 -16.64
CA GLY A 504 16.68 -7.79 -17.76
C GLY A 504 17.22 -9.17 -17.41
N TRP A 505 17.14 -9.60 -16.13
CA TRP A 505 17.48 -10.99 -15.78
C TRP A 505 16.74 -11.98 -16.73
N PRO A 506 17.34 -13.09 -17.17
CA PRO A 506 18.61 -13.68 -16.73
C PRO A 506 19.85 -13.11 -17.45
N ALA A 507 19.70 -12.15 -18.37
CA ALA A 507 20.82 -11.56 -19.03
C ALA A 507 21.63 -10.65 -18.06
N LYS A 508 22.95 -10.67 -18.22
CA LYS A 508 23.85 -9.73 -17.52
C LYS A 508 23.82 -8.40 -18.25
N THR A 509 22.89 -7.54 -17.88
CA THR A 509 22.76 -6.20 -18.46
C THR A 509 23.47 -5.16 -17.61
N LYS A 510 23.79 -4.00 -18.20
CA LYS A 510 24.36 -2.86 -17.45
C LYS A 510 23.40 -2.40 -16.34
N ASP A 511 22.10 -2.38 -16.60
CA ASP A 511 21.09 -2.01 -15.58
C ASP A 511 21.09 -3.00 -14.42
N MET A 512 21.25 -4.31 -14.69
CA MET A 512 21.35 -5.34 -13.65
C MET A 512 22.59 -5.13 -12.77
N GLU A 513 23.73 -4.77 -13.35
CA GLU A 513 24.97 -4.51 -12.61
C GLU A 513 24.92 -3.22 -11.79
N GLN A 514 24.23 -2.19 -12.29
CA GLN A 514 24.17 -0.86 -11.67
C GLN A 514 23.09 -0.73 -10.61
N PHE A 515 21.92 -1.32 -10.82
CA PHE A 515 20.71 -0.99 -10.07
C PHE A 515 20.16 -2.16 -9.24
N PHE A 516 20.64 -3.38 -9.42
CA PHE A 516 20.24 -4.53 -8.61
C PHE A 516 21.38 -4.97 -7.67
N PRO A 517 21.08 -5.30 -6.39
CA PRO A 517 19.77 -5.20 -5.72
C PRO A 517 19.36 -3.75 -5.43
N GLY A 518 18.04 -3.52 -5.28
CA GLY A 518 17.47 -2.24 -4.88
C GLY A 518 17.92 -1.81 -3.48
N ALA A 519 17.83 -0.51 -3.20
CA ALA A 519 18.13 0.03 -1.88
C ALA A 519 16.93 -0.14 -0.92
N LEU A 520 15.75 0.21 -1.38
CA LEU A 520 14.51 0.23 -0.62
C LEU A 520 13.38 -0.35 -1.46
N LEU A 521 12.51 -1.12 -0.82
CA LEU A 521 11.16 -1.40 -1.27
C LEU A 521 10.17 -0.65 -0.36
N GLU A 522 9.18 -0.01 -0.95
CA GLU A 522 8.07 0.60 -0.24
C GLU A 522 6.77 -0.11 -0.62
N THR A 523 5.92 -0.43 0.36
CA THR A 523 4.63 -1.07 0.08
C THR A 523 3.70 -1.01 1.30
N GLY A 524 2.41 -1.35 1.11
CA GLY A 524 1.48 -1.58 2.20
C GLY A 524 1.82 -2.85 2.98
N HIS A 525 1.61 -2.83 4.29
CA HIS A 525 1.91 -3.97 5.16
C HIS A 525 1.02 -5.20 4.88
N ASP A 526 -0.12 -5.03 4.21
CA ASP A 526 -1.09 -6.08 3.92
C ASP A 526 -0.60 -7.10 2.87
N ILE A 527 0.43 -6.75 2.09
CA ILE A 527 1.02 -7.63 1.07
C ILE A 527 2.44 -8.11 1.43
N ILE A 528 2.82 -8.06 2.71
CA ILE A 528 4.12 -8.53 3.19
C ILE A 528 4.38 -9.99 2.79
N PHE A 529 3.41 -10.86 2.93
CA PHE A 529 3.54 -12.27 2.58
C PHE A 529 3.39 -12.49 1.06
N PHE A 530 2.34 -11.92 0.45
CA PHE A 530 2.00 -12.21 -0.94
C PHE A 530 2.97 -11.64 -1.96
N TRP A 531 3.63 -10.53 -1.63
CA TRP A 531 4.57 -9.87 -2.54
C TRP A 531 5.99 -9.81 -1.98
N VAL A 532 6.19 -9.23 -0.81
CA VAL A 532 7.56 -9.03 -0.26
C VAL A 532 8.28 -10.36 -0.07
N ALA A 533 7.66 -11.33 0.62
CA ALA A 533 8.27 -12.63 0.87
C ALA A 533 8.56 -13.37 -0.44
N ARG A 534 7.65 -13.32 -1.41
CA ARG A 534 7.81 -13.98 -2.72
C ARG A 534 8.92 -13.34 -3.56
N MET A 535 9.07 -12.01 -3.52
CA MET A 535 10.22 -11.34 -4.14
C MET A 535 11.54 -11.80 -3.52
N VAL A 536 11.60 -11.91 -2.19
CA VAL A 536 12.80 -12.41 -1.48
C VAL A 536 13.09 -13.87 -1.86
N PHE A 537 12.08 -14.73 -1.86
CA PHE A 537 12.22 -16.15 -2.25
C PHE A 537 12.81 -16.30 -3.65
N LEU A 538 12.16 -15.69 -4.61
CA LEU A 538 12.52 -15.84 -6.02
C LEU A 538 13.86 -15.17 -6.34
N SER A 539 14.15 -14.02 -5.71
CA SER A 539 15.43 -13.36 -5.90
C SER A 539 16.59 -14.18 -5.34
N GLN A 540 16.50 -14.65 -4.09
CA GLN A 540 17.55 -15.48 -3.49
C GLN A 540 17.75 -16.80 -4.26
N GLU A 541 16.65 -17.39 -4.78
CA GLU A 541 16.71 -18.65 -5.52
C GLU A 541 17.30 -18.48 -6.92
N LEU A 542 16.90 -17.45 -7.66
CA LEU A 542 17.27 -17.28 -9.06
C LEU A 542 18.55 -16.47 -9.27
N THR A 543 18.81 -15.49 -8.40
CA THR A 543 19.95 -14.57 -8.52
C THR A 543 21.03 -14.81 -7.48
N GLY A 544 20.74 -15.54 -6.40
CA GLY A 544 21.62 -15.72 -5.24
C GLY A 544 21.72 -14.51 -4.32
N GLN A 545 20.91 -13.47 -4.53
CA GLN A 545 20.96 -12.21 -3.79
C GLN A 545 19.57 -11.80 -3.28
N LEU A 546 19.53 -10.99 -2.19
CA LEU A 546 18.32 -10.29 -1.78
C LEU A 546 17.91 -9.27 -2.85
N PRO A 547 16.60 -9.06 -3.07
CA PRO A 547 16.13 -8.11 -4.09
C PRO A 547 16.31 -6.64 -3.69
N PHE A 548 16.34 -6.36 -2.39
CA PHE A 548 16.49 -5.04 -1.76
C PHE A 548 17.04 -5.21 -0.34
N LYS A 549 17.57 -4.12 0.23
CA LYS A 549 18.18 -4.12 1.58
C LYS A 549 17.20 -3.79 2.69
N GLU A 550 16.24 -2.92 2.40
CA GLU A 550 15.25 -2.41 3.35
C GLU A 550 13.84 -2.50 2.76
N VAL A 551 12.86 -2.73 3.61
CA VAL A 551 11.43 -2.69 3.25
C VAL A 551 10.72 -1.74 4.20
N PHE A 552 10.25 -0.62 3.68
CA PHE A 552 9.38 0.28 4.42
C PHE A 552 7.92 -0.06 4.15
N MET A 553 7.18 -0.36 5.22
CA MET A 553 5.77 -0.75 5.14
C MET A 553 4.89 0.33 5.74
N HIS A 554 4.16 1.03 4.87
CA HIS A 554 3.19 2.02 5.32
C HIS A 554 1.90 1.37 5.83
N ALA A 555 1.22 2.08 6.71
CA ALA A 555 -0.10 1.71 7.21
C ALA A 555 -1.19 1.98 6.16
N MET A 556 -2.33 1.30 6.27
CA MET A 556 -3.43 1.42 5.30
C MET A 556 -4.13 2.77 5.42
N VAL A 557 -4.45 3.35 4.26
CA VAL A 557 -5.29 4.56 4.20
C VAL A 557 -6.75 4.16 4.35
N ARG A 558 -7.40 4.74 5.35
CA ARG A 558 -8.84 4.62 5.61
C ARG A 558 -9.53 5.98 5.39
N ASP A 559 -10.83 5.97 5.27
CA ASP A 559 -11.58 7.24 5.21
C ASP A 559 -11.59 7.97 6.57
N ALA A 560 -12.16 9.17 6.62
CA ALA A 560 -12.25 9.99 7.85
C ALA A 560 -12.97 9.29 9.02
N HIS A 561 -13.75 8.24 8.74
CA HIS A 561 -14.48 7.45 9.73
C HIS A 561 -13.77 6.14 10.11
N GLY A 562 -12.52 5.93 9.66
CA GLY A 562 -11.74 4.73 9.90
C GLY A 562 -12.20 3.50 9.11
N ARG A 563 -13.03 3.66 8.07
CA ARG A 563 -13.51 2.55 7.23
C ARG A 563 -12.51 2.26 6.12
N LYS A 564 -12.32 0.97 5.81
CA LYS A 564 -11.56 0.55 4.64
C LYS A 564 -12.18 1.14 3.37
N MET A 565 -11.35 1.68 2.48
CA MET A 565 -11.82 2.20 1.20
C MET A 565 -12.31 1.07 0.29
N SER A 566 -13.52 1.21 -0.24
CA SER A 566 -14.08 0.30 -1.25
C SER A 566 -14.98 1.06 -2.22
N LYS A 567 -15.05 0.59 -3.46
CA LYS A 567 -15.89 1.21 -4.49
C LYS A 567 -17.38 1.17 -4.11
N SER A 568 -17.82 0.09 -3.44
CA SER A 568 -19.20 -0.10 -2.99
C SER A 568 -19.64 0.86 -1.87
N LEU A 569 -18.70 1.44 -1.13
CA LEU A 569 -18.97 2.49 -0.12
C LEU A 569 -18.90 3.90 -0.72
N GLY A 570 -18.38 4.06 -1.93
CA GLY A 570 -18.18 5.37 -2.57
C GLY A 570 -17.08 6.24 -1.96
N ASN A 571 -16.22 5.64 -1.12
CA ASN A 571 -15.14 6.33 -0.43
C ASN A 571 -13.76 6.14 -1.08
N VAL A 572 -13.69 5.48 -2.23
CA VAL A 572 -12.48 5.41 -3.07
C VAL A 572 -12.41 6.70 -3.90
N ILE A 573 -11.43 7.53 -3.60
CA ILE A 573 -11.25 8.84 -4.24
C ILE A 573 -10.03 8.79 -5.16
N ASP A 574 -10.20 9.29 -6.38
CA ASP A 574 -9.10 9.52 -7.33
C ASP A 574 -8.26 10.70 -6.83
N PRO A 575 -6.93 10.58 -6.72
CA PRO A 575 -6.08 11.68 -6.30
C PRO A 575 -6.19 12.92 -7.19
N VAL A 576 -6.50 12.76 -8.48
CA VAL A 576 -6.71 13.89 -9.39
C VAL A 576 -7.94 14.71 -9.00
N ASP A 577 -8.99 14.08 -8.47
CA ASP A 577 -10.18 14.78 -7.96
C ASP A 577 -9.86 15.66 -6.76
N VAL A 578 -8.91 15.28 -5.93
CA VAL A 578 -8.41 16.11 -4.81
C VAL A 578 -7.52 17.24 -5.32
N ILE A 579 -6.67 16.97 -6.30
CA ILE A 579 -5.76 17.96 -6.88
C ILE A 579 -6.55 19.08 -7.58
N GLN A 580 -7.52 18.72 -8.42
CA GLN A 580 -8.24 19.64 -9.29
C GLN A 580 -9.54 20.17 -8.69
N GLY A 581 -10.04 19.51 -7.65
CA GLY A 581 -11.39 19.69 -7.15
C GLY A 581 -12.45 19.04 -8.05
N ILE A 582 -13.54 18.60 -7.44
CA ILE A 582 -14.63 17.95 -8.16
C ILE A 582 -15.97 18.20 -7.46
N SER A 583 -17.03 18.45 -8.24
CA SER A 583 -18.38 18.61 -7.69
C SER A 583 -18.98 17.25 -7.28
N LEU A 584 -19.92 17.25 -6.34
CA LEU A 584 -20.65 16.04 -5.93
C LEU A 584 -21.32 15.35 -7.12
N GLU A 585 -21.90 16.12 -8.04
CA GLU A 585 -22.55 15.59 -9.24
C GLU A 585 -21.57 14.76 -10.09
N LYS A 586 -20.38 15.28 -10.36
CA LYS A 586 -19.34 14.57 -11.12
C LYS A 586 -18.81 13.36 -10.38
N LEU A 587 -18.65 13.41 -9.05
CA LEU A 587 -18.30 12.24 -8.24
C LEU A 587 -19.33 11.13 -8.42
N GLN A 588 -20.61 11.46 -8.37
CA GLN A 588 -21.71 10.50 -8.53
C GLN A 588 -21.80 9.95 -9.95
N GLN A 589 -21.55 10.80 -10.98
CA GLN A 589 -21.44 10.33 -12.37
C GLN A 589 -20.32 9.30 -12.54
N GLY A 590 -19.18 9.51 -11.87
CA GLY A 590 -18.07 8.53 -11.85
C GLY A 590 -18.50 7.17 -11.32
N LEU A 591 -19.32 7.12 -10.27
CA LEU A 591 -19.88 5.87 -9.74
C LEU A 591 -20.86 5.21 -10.71
N GLN A 592 -21.73 5.99 -11.36
CA GLN A 592 -22.71 5.49 -12.34
C GLN A 592 -22.04 4.86 -13.56
N ASN A 593 -20.91 5.42 -14.00
CA ASN A 593 -20.10 4.90 -15.10
C ASN A 593 -19.23 3.69 -14.69
N GLY A 594 -19.21 3.35 -13.41
CA GLY A 594 -18.47 2.22 -12.85
C GLY A 594 -19.17 0.86 -13.02
N ASN A 595 -18.60 -0.15 -12.37
CA ASN A 595 -19.10 -1.55 -12.43
C ASN A 595 -19.82 -1.99 -11.13
N LEU A 596 -20.41 -1.05 -10.39
CA LEU A 596 -21.20 -1.35 -9.19
C LEU A 596 -22.58 -1.90 -9.58
N ASP A 597 -23.09 -2.84 -8.77
CA ASP A 597 -24.48 -3.25 -8.94
C ASP A 597 -25.45 -2.13 -8.47
N PRO A 598 -26.73 -2.15 -8.90
CA PRO A 598 -27.67 -1.07 -8.58
C PRO A 598 -27.91 -0.84 -7.08
N LYS A 599 -27.71 -1.85 -6.23
CA LYS A 599 -27.86 -1.70 -4.77
C LYS A 599 -26.62 -1.07 -4.15
N GLU A 600 -25.44 -1.53 -4.54
CA GLU A 600 -24.15 -0.94 -4.15
C GLU A 600 -24.04 0.52 -4.61
N LEU A 601 -24.48 0.81 -5.84
CA LEU A 601 -24.49 2.17 -6.40
C LEU A 601 -25.30 3.15 -5.53
N LYS A 602 -26.48 2.75 -5.07
CA LYS A 602 -27.33 3.57 -4.17
C LYS A 602 -26.62 3.87 -2.84
N VAL A 603 -25.98 2.87 -2.25
CA VAL A 603 -25.22 3.01 -1.00
C VAL A 603 -24.02 3.94 -1.19
N ALA A 604 -23.27 3.75 -2.28
CA ALA A 604 -22.10 4.55 -2.60
C ALA A 604 -22.47 6.03 -2.86
N MET A 605 -23.55 6.30 -3.61
CA MET A 605 -24.02 7.67 -3.85
C MET A 605 -24.51 8.36 -2.56
N ALA A 606 -25.20 7.64 -1.68
CA ALA A 606 -25.61 8.17 -0.38
C ALA A 606 -24.39 8.47 0.50
N GLY A 607 -23.37 7.61 0.48
CA GLY A 607 -22.10 7.83 1.17
C GLY A 607 -21.39 9.09 0.68
N GLN A 608 -21.23 9.28 -0.63
CA GLN A 608 -20.62 10.48 -1.19
C GLN A 608 -21.39 11.76 -0.87
N LYS A 609 -22.71 11.71 -0.92
CA LYS A 609 -23.54 12.87 -0.54
C LYS A 609 -23.36 13.26 0.93
N ARG A 610 -23.20 12.29 1.82
CA ARG A 610 -22.97 12.53 3.24
C ARG A 610 -21.57 13.08 3.50
N ASP A 611 -20.55 12.45 2.91
CA ASP A 611 -19.15 12.73 3.21
C ASP A 611 -18.62 13.96 2.43
N TYR A 612 -19.17 14.24 1.24
CA TYR A 612 -18.77 15.34 0.35
C TYR A 612 -19.98 16.15 -0.16
N PRO A 613 -20.80 16.76 0.71
CA PRO A 613 -22.05 17.43 0.31
C PRO A 613 -21.86 18.56 -0.70
N ASN A 614 -20.68 19.21 -0.68
CA ASN A 614 -20.30 20.30 -1.60
C ASN A 614 -19.22 19.87 -2.62
N GLY A 615 -18.99 18.56 -2.75
CA GLY A 615 -17.85 18.04 -3.51
C GLY A 615 -16.51 18.14 -2.77
N ILE A 616 -15.42 17.99 -3.50
CA ILE A 616 -14.05 18.11 -2.98
C ILE A 616 -13.45 19.42 -3.54
N PRO A 617 -12.96 20.36 -2.68
CA PRO A 617 -12.33 21.58 -3.17
C PRO A 617 -11.00 21.29 -3.87
N GLU A 618 -10.57 22.16 -4.77
CA GLU A 618 -9.26 22.12 -5.39
C GLU A 618 -8.17 22.34 -4.33
N CYS A 619 -7.31 21.34 -4.12
CA CYS A 619 -6.24 21.44 -3.12
C CYS A 619 -4.85 21.65 -3.74
N GLY A 620 -4.62 21.11 -4.95
CA GLY A 620 -3.29 21.05 -5.57
C GLY A 620 -2.50 19.83 -5.10
N VAL A 621 -1.51 19.45 -5.90
CA VAL A 621 -0.72 18.25 -5.64
C VAL A 621 0.22 18.40 -4.45
N ASP A 622 0.83 19.57 -4.27
CA ASP A 622 1.76 19.81 -3.16
C ASP A 622 1.05 19.68 -1.80
N ALA A 623 -0.18 20.24 -1.69
CA ALA A 623 -1.00 20.10 -0.50
C ALA A 623 -1.39 18.63 -0.25
N LEU A 624 -1.76 17.89 -1.28
CA LEU A 624 -2.08 16.46 -1.18
C LEU A 624 -0.86 15.64 -0.70
N ARG A 625 0.29 15.82 -1.34
CA ARG A 625 1.54 15.10 -0.99
C ARG A 625 1.94 15.37 0.45
N PHE A 626 1.96 16.66 0.84
CA PHE A 626 2.34 17.05 2.20
C PHE A 626 1.35 16.51 3.25
N ALA A 627 0.04 16.52 2.96
CA ALA A 627 -0.97 15.95 3.85
C ALA A 627 -0.77 14.45 4.05
N LEU A 628 -0.58 13.70 2.96
CA LEU A 628 -0.35 12.26 3.01
C LEU A 628 0.87 11.92 3.88
N MET A 629 1.95 12.67 3.72
CA MET A 629 3.18 12.49 4.50
C MET A 629 3.04 12.94 5.96
N ALA A 630 2.28 14.00 6.23
CA ALA A 630 2.02 14.50 7.58
C ALA A 630 1.15 13.54 8.42
N TYR A 631 0.30 12.74 7.77
CA TYR A 631 -0.53 11.74 8.44
C TYR A 631 0.16 10.38 8.62
N THR A 632 1.33 10.15 8.02
CA THR A 632 2.07 8.90 8.21
C THR A 632 2.64 8.84 9.61
N SER A 633 2.16 7.89 10.41
CA SER A 633 2.80 7.48 11.66
C SER A 633 3.11 5.99 11.58
N GLN A 634 4.28 5.58 12.05
CA GLN A 634 4.65 4.17 12.03
C GLN A 634 3.66 3.35 12.87
N GLY A 635 3.02 2.37 12.24
CA GLY A 635 2.21 1.35 12.90
C GLY A 635 0.74 1.66 13.12
N ARG A 636 0.21 2.76 12.62
CA ARG A 636 -1.23 3.09 12.73
C ARG A 636 -1.85 3.36 11.37
N ASP A 637 -3.06 2.85 11.15
CA ASP A 637 -3.86 3.18 9.97
C ASP A 637 -4.09 4.69 9.87
N ILE A 638 -4.05 5.20 8.63
CA ILE A 638 -4.19 6.63 8.34
C ILE A 638 -5.66 6.92 8.08
N ASN A 639 -6.33 7.57 9.03
CA ASN A 639 -7.69 8.07 8.83
C ASN A 639 -7.62 9.40 8.07
N LEU A 640 -7.67 9.34 6.75
CA LEU A 640 -7.52 10.50 5.89
C LEU A 640 -8.85 11.24 5.71
N ASP A 641 -8.95 12.43 6.27
CA ASP A 641 -10.01 13.38 5.97
C ASP A 641 -9.60 14.24 4.76
N VAL A 642 -10.17 13.95 3.61
CA VAL A 642 -9.87 14.63 2.35
C VAL A 642 -10.13 16.14 2.44
N LEU A 643 -11.16 16.56 3.19
CA LEU A 643 -11.51 17.98 3.34
C LEU A 643 -10.46 18.74 4.16
N ARG A 644 -9.70 18.08 5.03
CA ARG A 644 -8.59 18.70 5.78
C ARG A 644 -7.38 19.02 4.91
N ILE A 645 -7.26 18.42 3.73
CA ILE A 645 -6.16 18.71 2.78
C ILE A 645 -6.19 20.18 2.35
N GLU A 646 -7.37 20.80 2.31
CA GLU A 646 -7.50 22.25 2.06
C GLU A 646 -6.68 23.11 3.05
N GLY A 647 -6.50 22.67 4.28
CA GLY A 647 -5.64 23.35 5.26
C GLY A 647 -4.20 23.49 4.77
N TYR A 648 -3.67 22.47 4.11
CA TYR A 648 -2.32 22.49 3.52
C TYR A 648 -2.24 23.34 2.24
N ARG A 649 -3.34 23.48 1.49
CA ARG A 649 -3.41 24.50 0.43
C ARG A 649 -3.27 25.92 1.00
N ARG A 650 -3.89 26.19 2.15
CA ARG A 650 -3.72 27.48 2.85
C ARG A 650 -2.28 27.66 3.32
N PHE A 651 -1.62 26.61 3.76
CA PHE A 651 -0.19 26.62 4.07
C PHE A 651 0.65 26.96 2.84
N CYS A 652 0.37 26.41 1.66
CA CYS A 652 1.02 26.82 0.41
C CYS A 652 0.87 28.33 0.15
N ASN A 653 -0.31 28.88 0.39
CA ASN A 653 -0.52 30.33 0.25
C ASN A 653 0.29 31.15 1.29
N LYS A 654 0.47 30.65 2.51
CA LYS A 654 1.33 31.29 3.51
C LYS A 654 2.79 31.35 3.04
N ILE A 655 3.32 30.23 2.54
CA ILE A 655 4.68 30.15 1.97
C ILE A 655 4.83 31.12 0.77
N TRP A 656 3.81 31.17 -0.09
CA TRP A 656 3.75 32.10 -1.22
C TRP A 656 3.86 33.56 -0.77
N GLN A 657 3.06 33.96 0.22
CA GLN A 657 3.09 35.31 0.75
C GLN A 657 4.41 35.64 1.48
N ALA A 658 4.94 34.69 2.25
CA ALA A 658 6.22 34.82 2.92
C ALA A 658 7.38 35.04 1.93
N THR A 659 7.42 34.25 0.86
CA THR A 659 8.45 34.43 -0.20
C THR A 659 8.26 35.76 -0.94
N LYS A 660 7.02 36.15 -1.22
CA LYS A 660 6.71 37.46 -1.83
C LYS A 660 7.21 38.62 -0.96
N PHE A 661 6.97 38.57 0.35
CA PHE A 661 7.49 39.52 1.31
C PHE A 661 9.03 39.54 1.31
N THR A 662 9.64 38.35 1.39
CA THR A 662 11.10 38.20 1.32
C THR A 662 11.67 38.91 0.10
N MET A 663 11.14 38.60 -1.11
CA MET A 663 11.59 39.22 -2.36
C MET A 663 11.44 40.74 -2.36
N MET A 664 10.37 41.25 -1.76
CA MET A 664 10.12 42.69 -1.62
C MET A 664 11.19 43.37 -0.73
N GLN A 665 11.56 42.74 0.39
CA GLN A 665 12.57 43.24 1.31
C GLN A 665 14.00 43.12 0.78
N LEU A 666 14.28 42.12 -0.03
CA LEU A 666 15.57 41.97 -0.69
C LEU A 666 15.83 43.07 -1.72
N GLY A 667 14.79 43.51 -2.43
CA GLY A 667 14.91 44.48 -3.50
C GLY A 667 15.43 43.88 -4.81
N ALA A 668 15.35 44.64 -5.90
CA ALA A 668 15.70 44.18 -7.24
C ALA A 668 17.22 43.95 -7.45
N ASP A 669 18.04 44.71 -6.72
CA ASP A 669 19.50 44.68 -6.89
C ASP A 669 20.23 43.73 -5.95
N TYR A 670 19.49 43.01 -5.10
CA TYR A 670 20.09 42.06 -4.15
C TYR A 670 20.77 40.89 -4.89
N LYS A 671 22.03 40.66 -4.55
CA LYS A 671 22.84 39.53 -5.06
C LYS A 671 23.27 38.67 -3.88
N PRO A 672 22.77 37.42 -3.79
CA PRO A 672 23.20 36.52 -2.74
C PRO A 672 24.67 36.13 -2.92
N GLU A 673 25.37 35.94 -1.80
CA GLU A 673 26.73 35.40 -1.80
C GLU A 673 26.74 33.92 -2.22
N ALA A 674 27.90 33.45 -2.65
CA ALA A 674 28.06 32.03 -3.00
C ALA A 674 27.73 31.10 -1.82
N GLU A 675 28.21 31.45 -0.64
CA GLU A 675 27.93 30.76 0.62
C GLU A 675 27.48 31.78 1.68
N PHE A 676 26.54 31.41 2.52
CA PHE A 676 26.15 32.22 3.66
C PHE A 676 27.23 32.17 4.74
N LYS A 677 27.61 33.35 5.27
CA LYS A 677 28.53 33.48 6.39
C LYS A 677 27.98 34.50 7.39
N ILE A 678 28.09 34.16 8.68
CA ILE A 678 27.76 35.08 9.76
C ILE A 678 28.78 36.23 9.71
N CYS A 679 28.31 37.47 9.61
CA CYS A 679 29.13 38.68 9.50
C CYS A 679 29.39 39.37 10.85
N GLY A 680 28.74 38.90 11.94
CA GLY A 680 28.86 39.44 13.28
C GLY A 680 27.99 40.69 13.53
N LYS A 681 27.10 41.04 12.58
CA LYS A 681 26.13 42.13 12.71
C LYS A 681 24.68 41.60 12.80
N GLU A 682 24.50 40.31 12.90
CA GLU A 682 23.19 39.68 13.03
C GLU A 682 22.56 40.11 14.37
N SER A 683 21.31 40.57 14.31
CA SER A 683 20.52 40.86 15.51
C SER A 683 20.22 39.60 16.31
N THR A 684 19.79 39.77 17.55
CA THR A 684 19.33 38.64 18.41
C THR A 684 18.25 37.82 17.69
N LEU A 685 17.35 38.46 16.95
CA LEU A 685 16.30 37.82 16.19
C LEU A 685 16.86 37.04 14.96
N ASP A 686 17.85 37.62 14.26
CA ASP A 686 18.54 36.92 13.17
C ASP A 686 19.26 35.67 13.66
N GLN A 687 19.95 35.73 14.75
CA GLN A 687 20.64 34.59 15.36
C GLN A 687 19.64 33.52 15.82
N TRP A 688 18.48 33.92 16.34
CA TRP A 688 17.43 33.01 16.75
C TRP A 688 16.85 32.23 15.56
N ILE A 689 16.48 32.93 14.47
CA ILE A 689 15.91 32.22 13.30
C ILE A 689 16.94 31.29 12.66
N LEU A 690 18.22 31.63 12.67
CA LEU A 690 19.30 30.73 12.25
C LEU A 690 19.39 29.49 13.15
N SER A 691 19.22 29.62 14.46
CA SER A 691 19.14 28.49 15.39
C SER A 691 17.94 27.61 15.10
N ARG A 692 16.78 28.18 14.83
CA ARG A 692 15.55 27.44 14.44
C ARG A 692 15.71 26.74 13.10
N LEU A 693 16.40 27.36 12.14
CA LEU A 693 16.73 26.74 10.85
C LEU A 693 17.65 25.52 11.04
N ALA A 694 18.67 25.62 11.87
CA ALA A 694 19.57 24.52 12.21
C ALA A 694 18.82 23.34 12.82
N GLU A 695 17.85 23.60 13.71
CA GLU A 695 16.97 22.56 14.26
C GLU A 695 16.13 21.88 13.18
N ALA A 696 15.54 22.65 12.27
CA ALA A 696 14.76 22.10 11.17
C ALA A 696 15.62 21.23 10.23
N VAL A 697 16.83 21.68 9.88
CA VAL A 697 17.78 20.89 9.06
C VAL A 697 18.14 19.57 9.76
N THR A 698 18.43 19.61 11.06
CA THR A 698 18.77 18.42 11.84
C THR A 698 17.63 17.43 11.89
N THR A 699 16.42 17.91 12.20
CA THR A 699 15.21 17.06 12.29
C THR A 699 14.84 16.45 10.94
N CYS A 700 14.98 17.21 9.85
CA CYS A 700 14.70 16.70 8.51
C CYS A 700 15.66 15.58 8.11
N ASN A 701 16.97 15.78 8.29
CA ASN A 701 17.95 14.74 7.94
C ASN A 701 17.78 13.47 8.79
N SER A 702 17.69 13.59 10.10
CA SER A 702 17.47 12.42 10.98
C SER A 702 16.12 11.74 10.72
N GLY A 703 15.10 12.51 10.37
CA GLY A 703 13.79 11.99 10.01
C GLY A 703 13.82 11.17 8.72
N PHE A 704 14.55 11.60 7.70
CA PHE A 704 14.73 10.81 6.47
C PHE A 704 15.50 9.52 6.72
N GLU A 705 16.57 9.54 7.51
CA GLU A 705 17.33 8.35 7.88
C GLU A 705 16.47 7.32 8.63
N GLY A 706 15.52 7.79 9.45
CA GLY A 706 14.60 6.94 10.23
C GLY A 706 13.23 6.69 9.57
N TYR A 707 12.97 7.17 8.36
CA TYR A 707 11.66 7.14 7.70
C TYR A 707 10.53 7.74 8.55
N LYS A 708 10.82 8.81 9.29
CA LYS A 708 9.90 9.48 10.20
C LYS A 708 9.27 10.73 9.55
N PHE A 709 8.50 10.51 8.52
CA PHE A 709 7.99 11.57 7.66
C PHE A 709 7.11 12.58 8.39
N GLN A 710 6.33 12.15 9.39
CA GLN A 710 5.54 13.03 10.22
C GLN A 710 6.42 14.02 11.02
N GLU A 711 7.57 13.58 11.54
CA GLU A 711 8.51 14.46 12.24
C GLU A 711 9.08 15.52 11.28
N ILE A 712 9.45 15.10 10.06
CA ILE A 712 9.96 16.00 9.03
C ILE A 712 8.93 17.05 8.64
N THR A 713 7.70 16.63 8.30
CA THR A 713 6.63 17.54 7.91
C THR A 713 6.25 18.51 9.04
N THR A 714 6.27 18.03 10.28
CA THR A 714 6.04 18.88 11.47
C THR A 714 7.13 19.92 11.60
N ALA A 715 8.40 19.55 11.45
CA ALA A 715 9.53 20.48 11.52
C ALA A 715 9.45 21.57 10.43
N ILE A 716 9.18 21.16 9.19
CA ILE A 716 9.02 22.09 8.04
C ILE A 716 7.85 23.04 8.28
N TYR A 717 6.69 22.50 8.67
CA TYR A 717 5.48 23.29 8.94
C TYR A 717 5.70 24.29 10.06
N HIS A 718 6.33 23.83 11.17
CA HIS A 718 6.62 24.67 12.32
C HIS A 718 7.58 25.81 11.97
N PHE A 719 8.68 25.49 11.27
CA PHE A 719 9.64 26.50 10.84
C PHE A 719 8.99 27.57 9.95
N TRP A 720 8.27 27.16 8.89
CA TRP A 720 7.64 28.12 7.97
C TRP A 720 6.58 28.98 8.64
N LEU A 721 5.64 28.34 9.36
CA LEU A 721 4.46 29.03 9.87
C LEU A 721 4.77 29.81 11.15
N TYR A 722 5.30 29.14 12.16
CA TYR A 722 5.47 29.71 13.49
C TYR A 722 6.77 30.47 13.65
N ASP A 723 7.90 29.91 13.26
CA ASP A 723 9.19 30.57 13.45
C ASP A 723 9.42 31.67 12.41
N PHE A 724 9.27 31.35 11.11
CA PHE A 724 9.58 32.29 10.05
C PHE A 724 8.46 33.31 9.84
N CYS A 725 7.21 32.88 9.56
CA CYS A 725 6.12 33.80 9.26
C CYS A 725 5.63 34.61 10.49
N ASP A 726 5.29 33.94 11.60
CA ASP A 726 4.60 34.56 12.72
C ASP A 726 5.53 35.34 13.65
N VAL A 727 6.84 35.01 13.68
CA VAL A 727 7.83 35.63 14.54
C VAL A 727 8.85 36.44 13.74
N TYR A 728 9.66 35.79 12.90
CA TYR A 728 10.79 36.44 12.25
C TYR A 728 10.37 37.53 11.27
N LEU A 729 9.47 37.23 10.33
CA LEU A 729 8.99 38.21 9.33
C LEU A 729 8.32 39.42 9.97
N GLU A 730 7.58 39.22 11.06
CA GLU A 730 6.95 40.28 11.79
C GLU A 730 7.95 41.10 12.59
N GLY A 731 8.88 40.42 13.26
CA GLY A 731 9.88 41.04 14.13
C GLY A 731 10.98 41.82 13.41
N VAL A 732 11.26 41.46 12.14
CA VAL A 732 12.28 42.14 11.34
C VAL A 732 11.76 43.39 10.59
N LYS A 733 10.45 43.61 10.53
CA LYS A 733 9.84 44.78 9.85
C LYS A 733 10.41 46.13 10.27
N PRO A 734 10.65 46.39 11.56
CA PRO A 734 11.24 47.68 11.99
C PRO A 734 12.62 47.96 11.38
N VAL A 735 13.44 46.91 11.17
CA VAL A 735 14.77 47.04 10.55
C VAL A 735 14.66 47.59 9.14
N PHE A 736 13.69 47.13 8.34
CA PHE A 736 13.45 47.54 6.95
C PHE A 736 12.68 48.86 6.82
N ASN A 737 12.09 49.35 7.90
CA ASN A 737 11.30 50.60 7.94
C ASN A 737 12.07 51.77 8.55
N SER A 738 13.31 51.58 9.06
CA SER A 738 14.11 52.62 9.69
C SER A 738 15.19 53.15 8.74
N GLU A 739 15.35 54.48 8.62
CA GLU A 739 16.39 55.13 7.82
C GLU A 739 17.81 54.95 8.41
N ALA A 740 17.94 54.42 9.61
CA ALA A 740 19.21 54.41 10.39
C ALA A 740 19.81 52.98 10.60
N GLY A 741 19.24 51.89 10.03
CA GLY A 741 19.69 50.54 10.28
C GLY A 741 20.56 49.98 9.15
N ASP A 742 21.57 49.17 9.49
CA ASP A 742 22.26 48.32 8.51
C ASP A 742 21.41 47.07 8.21
N GLU A 743 20.62 47.17 7.14
CA GLU A 743 19.69 46.11 6.69
C GLU A 743 20.40 44.91 6.06
N THR A 744 21.72 45.01 5.85
CA THR A 744 22.47 44.03 5.08
C THR A 744 22.47 42.65 5.73
N ALA A 745 22.75 42.56 7.04
CA ALA A 745 22.73 41.31 7.76
C ALA A 745 21.33 40.65 7.76
N ALA A 746 20.28 41.44 8.00
CA ALA A 746 18.90 40.96 8.00
C ALA A 746 18.48 40.43 6.60
N ARG A 747 18.85 41.11 5.52
CA ARG A 747 18.61 40.63 4.13
C ARG A 747 19.32 39.32 3.84
N HIS A 748 20.59 39.15 4.28
CA HIS A 748 21.34 37.92 4.09
C HIS A 748 20.69 36.76 4.86
N VAL A 749 20.29 36.96 6.11
CA VAL A 749 19.60 35.96 6.93
C VAL A 749 18.23 35.62 6.34
N LEU A 750 17.47 36.63 5.94
CA LEU A 750 16.16 36.47 5.32
C LEU A 750 16.21 35.60 4.05
N TYR A 751 17.18 35.89 3.17
CA TYR A 751 17.40 35.09 1.96
C TYR A 751 17.84 33.66 2.29
N HIS A 752 18.81 33.51 3.19
CA HIS A 752 19.35 32.22 3.58
C HIS A 752 18.28 31.30 4.18
N CYS A 753 17.47 31.81 5.09
CA CYS A 753 16.38 31.07 5.71
C CYS A 753 15.31 30.64 4.67
N ALA A 754 14.85 31.55 3.82
CA ALA A 754 13.83 31.26 2.82
C ALA A 754 14.34 30.23 1.78
N GLU A 755 15.55 30.42 1.25
CA GLU A 755 16.14 29.53 0.24
C GLU A 755 16.40 28.13 0.80
N THR A 756 16.96 28.03 2.01
CA THR A 756 17.21 26.73 2.69
C THR A 756 15.89 26.02 3.00
N ALA A 757 14.91 26.73 3.53
CA ALA A 757 13.61 26.14 3.86
C ALA A 757 12.86 25.62 2.62
N LEU A 758 13.01 26.26 1.45
CA LEU A 758 12.49 25.72 0.18
C LEU A 758 13.19 24.42 -0.20
N ARG A 759 14.52 24.31 -0.02
CA ARG A 759 15.25 23.05 -0.30
C ARG A 759 14.84 21.93 0.67
N LEU A 760 14.66 22.23 1.96
CA LEU A 760 14.15 21.24 2.94
C LEU A 760 12.78 20.69 2.53
N MET A 761 11.92 21.56 1.99
CA MET A 761 10.54 21.23 1.63
C MET A 761 10.40 20.59 0.25
N CYS A 762 11.37 20.77 -0.65
CA CYS A 762 11.31 20.32 -2.04
C CYS A 762 10.91 18.85 -2.22
N PRO A 763 11.43 17.87 -1.46
CA PRO A 763 11.03 16.49 -1.61
C PRO A 763 9.52 16.25 -1.41
N PHE A 764 8.87 17.05 -0.57
CA PHE A 764 7.45 16.93 -0.24
C PHE A 764 6.55 17.72 -1.18
N MET A 765 6.95 18.95 -1.53
CA MET A 765 6.16 19.93 -2.26
C MET A 765 6.96 20.48 -3.47
N PRO A 766 7.21 19.61 -4.49
CA PRO A 766 8.15 19.96 -5.55
C PRO A 766 7.72 21.13 -6.44
N PHE A 767 6.42 21.33 -6.67
CA PHE A 767 5.95 22.32 -7.62
C PHE A 767 6.04 23.76 -7.06
N ILE A 768 5.52 23.99 -5.85
CA ILE A 768 5.60 25.31 -5.23
C ILE A 768 7.05 25.69 -4.91
N THR A 769 7.85 24.73 -4.49
CA THR A 769 9.28 25.00 -4.19
C THR A 769 10.06 25.34 -5.44
N GLU A 770 9.82 24.65 -6.56
CA GLU A 770 10.45 25.01 -7.85
C GLU A 770 10.05 26.41 -8.27
N GLU A 771 8.75 26.73 -8.27
CA GLU A 771 8.22 28.03 -8.67
C GLU A 771 8.83 29.17 -7.83
N LEU A 772 8.87 29.03 -6.51
CA LEU A 772 9.37 30.06 -5.62
C LEU A 772 10.90 30.17 -5.69
N TRP A 773 11.61 29.03 -5.77
CA TRP A 773 13.05 29.01 -5.87
C TRP A 773 13.55 29.64 -7.18
N GLN A 774 12.86 29.41 -8.29
CA GLN A 774 13.16 30.07 -9.57
C GLN A 774 12.95 31.59 -9.55
N ARG A 775 12.15 32.10 -8.62
CA ARG A 775 11.87 33.54 -8.45
C ARG A 775 12.82 34.27 -7.50
N LEU A 776 13.42 33.51 -6.57
CA LEU A 776 14.41 34.07 -5.68
C LEU A 776 15.65 34.55 -6.45
N PRO A 777 16.38 35.58 -5.95
CA PRO A 777 17.66 35.99 -6.50
C PRO A 777 18.62 34.78 -6.60
N ARG A 778 19.34 34.69 -7.72
CA ARG A 778 20.19 33.55 -8.00
C ARG A 778 21.58 33.73 -7.41
N ARG A 779 22.11 32.64 -6.82
CA ARG A 779 23.54 32.57 -6.42
C ARG A 779 24.42 32.55 -7.65
N PRO A 780 25.77 32.81 -7.51
CA PRO A 780 26.72 32.66 -8.63
C PRO A 780 26.59 31.28 -9.30
N ALA A 781 26.92 31.21 -10.59
CA ALA A 781 26.65 30.08 -11.47
C ALA A 781 27.13 28.71 -10.94
N ALA A 782 28.27 28.66 -10.25
CA ALA A 782 28.83 27.42 -9.68
C ALA A 782 27.93 26.77 -8.59
N GLN A 783 27.12 27.56 -7.89
CA GLN A 783 26.22 27.12 -6.81
C GLN A 783 24.74 27.21 -7.20
N ASN A 784 24.44 27.34 -8.50
CA ASN A 784 23.11 27.62 -8.99
C ASN A 784 22.66 26.56 -10.02
N PRO A 785 22.20 25.37 -9.59
CA PRO A 785 21.67 24.35 -10.48
C PRO A 785 20.43 24.85 -11.21
N LYS A 786 20.10 24.27 -12.39
CA LYS A 786 18.94 24.66 -13.20
C LYS A 786 17.61 24.51 -12.44
N SER A 787 17.50 23.54 -11.56
CA SER A 787 16.28 23.19 -10.81
C SER A 787 16.59 22.93 -9.35
N ILE A 788 15.65 23.25 -8.48
CA ILE A 788 15.71 22.87 -7.07
C ILE A 788 15.73 21.34 -6.89
N CYS A 789 15.15 20.58 -7.82
CA CYS A 789 15.14 19.11 -7.79
C CYS A 789 16.55 18.47 -7.82
N ILE A 790 17.53 19.21 -8.33
CA ILE A 790 18.94 18.79 -8.41
C ILE A 790 19.88 19.69 -7.58
N ALA A 791 19.31 20.56 -6.74
CA ALA A 791 20.07 21.33 -5.76
C ALA A 791 20.50 20.43 -4.60
N GLU A 792 21.60 20.80 -3.94
CA GLU A 792 22.05 20.04 -2.76
C GLU A 792 21.05 20.18 -1.58
N TYR A 793 20.71 19.07 -0.95
CA TYR A 793 19.92 19.09 0.28
C TYR A 793 20.76 19.68 1.42
N PRO A 794 20.16 20.51 2.30
CA PRO A 794 20.90 21.10 3.43
C PRO A 794 21.47 20.03 4.35
N GLU A 795 22.78 20.05 4.61
CA GLU A 795 23.50 19.12 5.47
C GLU A 795 23.70 19.71 6.86
N ILE A 796 23.63 18.88 7.90
CA ILE A 796 23.71 19.32 9.31
C ILE A 796 24.99 20.12 9.58
N GLU A 797 26.11 19.68 9.02
CA GLU A 797 27.44 20.27 9.23
C GLU A 797 27.55 21.70 8.72
N GLN A 798 26.70 22.09 7.78
CA GLN A 798 26.67 23.44 7.20
C GLN A 798 25.91 24.45 8.05
N TYR A 799 25.13 23.99 9.05
CA TYR A 799 24.19 24.81 9.83
C TYR A 799 24.51 24.79 11.34
N ASN A 800 25.73 25.21 11.70
CA ASN A 800 26.23 25.23 13.07
C ASN A 800 25.74 26.47 13.84
N TYR A 801 24.43 26.75 13.78
CA TYR A 801 23.85 27.98 14.39
C TYR A 801 23.07 27.71 15.67
N LYS A 802 22.98 26.45 16.13
CA LYS A 802 22.17 26.05 17.27
C LYS A 802 22.55 26.78 18.54
N ASN A 803 21.62 27.50 19.15
CA ASN A 803 21.78 28.26 20.38
C ASN A 803 20.55 28.11 21.29
N ARG A 804 20.60 27.17 22.21
CA ARG A 804 19.48 26.84 23.10
C ARG A 804 19.14 27.98 24.06
N ASP A 805 20.14 28.63 24.62
CA ASP A 805 19.93 29.75 25.58
C ASP A 805 19.14 30.89 24.88
N LEU A 806 19.47 31.17 23.63
CA LEU A 806 18.77 32.17 22.84
C LEU A 806 17.32 31.74 22.52
N GLU A 807 17.10 30.46 22.21
CA GLU A 807 15.76 29.93 21.97
C GLU A 807 14.87 30.03 23.22
N GLU A 808 15.41 29.74 24.41
CA GLU A 808 14.70 29.89 25.68
C GLU A 808 14.36 31.36 25.98
N ARG A 809 15.27 32.27 25.74
CA ARG A 809 15.05 33.72 25.88
C ARG A 809 13.93 34.24 24.99
N ILE A 810 13.95 33.87 23.70
CA ILE A 810 12.89 34.26 22.75
C ILE A 810 11.57 33.58 23.11
N THR A 811 11.57 32.35 23.60
CA THR A 811 10.35 31.69 24.07
C THR A 811 9.71 32.45 25.22
N LEU A 812 10.51 32.89 26.17
CA LEU A 812 10.04 33.72 27.30
C LEU A 812 9.43 35.04 26.82
N ALA A 813 10.10 35.72 25.88
CA ALA A 813 9.58 36.94 25.27
C ALA A 813 8.27 36.69 24.49
N MET A 814 8.17 35.56 23.81
CA MET A 814 6.95 35.17 23.09
C MET A 814 5.79 34.82 24.01
N ASP A 815 6.01 34.29 25.19
CA ASP A 815 4.96 34.04 26.19
C ASP A 815 4.36 35.37 26.72
N ILE A 816 5.20 36.37 26.88
CA ILE A 816 4.72 37.73 27.16
C ILE A 816 3.86 38.27 26.01
N VAL A 817 4.35 38.15 24.76
CA VAL A 817 3.64 38.58 23.55
C VAL A 817 2.30 37.85 23.39
N LYS A 818 2.25 36.54 23.57
CA LYS A 818 1.02 35.76 23.49
C LYS A 818 -0.02 36.21 24.50
N THR A 819 0.39 36.44 25.75
CA THR A 819 -0.48 36.92 26.80
C THR A 819 -1.08 38.28 26.43
N VAL A 820 -0.26 39.22 25.96
CA VAL A 820 -0.70 40.53 25.50
C VAL A 820 -1.67 40.43 24.31
N ARG A 821 -1.36 39.61 23.32
CA ARG A 821 -2.21 39.38 22.13
C ARG A 821 -3.56 38.76 22.50
N SER A 822 -3.60 37.83 23.43
CA SER A 822 -4.84 37.18 23.90
C SER A 822 -5.75 38.21 24.56
N ASP A 823 -5.25 39.01 25.51
CA ASP A 823 -6.03 40.00 26.19
C ASP A 823 -6.52 41.11 25.21
N ARG A 824 -5.65 41.55 24.31
CA ARG A 824 -6.04 42.53 23.27
C ARG A 824 -7.17 41.97 22.37
N ALA A 825 -7.12 40.69 22.00
CA ALA A 825 -8.16 40.04 21.19
C ALA A 825 -9.49 39.94 21.96
N GLU A 826 -9.46 39.60 23.24
CA GLU A 826 -10.62 39.49 24.10
C GLU A 826 -11.32 40.83 24.30
N ARG A 827 -10.53 41.90 24.38
CA ARG A 827 -11.04 43.28 24.54
C ARG A 827 -11.36 44.00 23.24
N GLY A 828 -11.10 43.34 22.09
CA GLY A 828 -11.36 43.93 20.77
C GLY A 828 -10.42 45.09 20.39
N LEU A 829 -9.26 45.21 21.02
CA LEU A 829 -8.25 46.25 20.78
C LEU A 829 -7.48 45.97 19.48
N LYS A 830 -8.06 46.34 18.33
CA LYS A 830 -7.46 46.07 17.03
C LYS A 830 -6.46 47.13 16.55
N LYS A 831 -6.67 48.40 16.91
CA LYS A 831 -5.88 49.53 16.43
C LYS A 831 -5.04 50.21 17.52
N GLU A 832 -5.46 50.06 18.74
CA GLU A 832 -4.81 50.63 19.93
C GLU A 832 -3.46 49.96 20.15
N ARG A 833 -2.45 50.73 20.52
CA ARG A 833 -1.11 50.27 20.87
C ARG A 833 -0.79 50.66 22.30
N PRO A 834 -1.20 49.85 23.30
CA PRO A 834 -0.97 50.18 24.71
C PRO A 834 0.53 50.19 25.04
N GLY A 835 0.92 51.02 26.01
CA GLY A 835 2.22 50.88 26.67
C GLY A 835 2.24 49.63 27.54
N LEU A 836 3.33 48.90 27.55
CA LEU A 836 3.50 47.69 28.34
C LEU A 836 4.52 47.86 29.45
N PHE A 837 4.19 47.40 30.66
CA PHE A 837 5.08 47.32 31.81
C PHE A 837 5.22 45.83 32.15
N VAL A 838 6.38 45.24 31.86
CA VAL A 838 6.66 43.85 32.18
C VAL A 838 7.45 43.77 33.45
N GLN A 839 6.90 43.14 34.45
CA GLN A 839 7.50 43.01 35.79
C GLN A 839 8.01 41.61 36.01
N PHE A 840 9.26 41.53 36.49
CA PHE A 840 9.97 40.30 36.79
C PHE A 840 10.31 40.20 38.29
N THR A 841 10.01 39.08 38.91
CA THR A 841 10.46 38.73 40.24
C THR A 841 11.82 38.05 40.23
N SER A 842 12.18 37.42 39.09
CA SER A 842 13.47 36.78 38.84
C SER A 842 14.44 37.68 38.10
N GLU A 843 15.63 37.93 38.68
CA GLU A 843 16.70 38.69 38.02
C GLU A 843 17.19 37.97 36.74
N ALA A 844 17.18 36.62 36.73
CA ALA A 844 17.59 35.83 35.56
C ALA A 844 16.63 36.04 34.39
N ASP A 845 15.31 36.03 34.66
CA ASP A 845 14.29 36.26 33.62
C ASP A 845 14.33 37.68 33.08
N HIS A 846 14.56 38.67 33.96
CA HIS A 846 14.71 40.07 33.56
C HIS A 846 15.93 40.26 32.65
N LYS A 847 17.09 39.67 33.00
CA LYS A 847 18.28 39.71 32.14
C LYS A 847 18.11 38.96 30.83
N ALA A 848 17.38 37.86 30.84
CA ALA A 848 17.15 37.03 29.67
C ALA A 848 16.44 37.82 28.55
N VAL A 849 15.54 38.75 28.87
CA VAL A 849 14.78 39.52 27.91
C VAL A 849 15.18 41.01 27.80
N ALA A 850 16.26 41.43 28.47
CA ALA A 850 16.64 42.86 28.56
C ALA A 850 16.83 43.54 27.21
N ASP A 851 17.39 42.85 26.23
CA ASP A 851 17.61 43.33 24.86
C ASP A 851 16.42 43.04 23.91
N LEU A 852 15.31 42.43 24.41
CA LEU A 852 14.14 42.05 23.62
C LEU A 852 12.93 42.94 23.79
N ALA A 853 13.05 44.10 24.49
CA ALA A 853 11.96 45.03 24.69
C ALA A 853 11.35 45.53 23.37
N GLY A 854 12.16 45.84 22.36
CA GLY A 854 11.72 46.26 21.02
C GLY A 854 11.02 45.11 20.26
N PHE A 855 11.46 43.87 20.43
CA PHE A 855 10.83 42.69 19.89
C PHE A 855 9.42 42.50 20.51
N ILE A 856 9.30 42.59 21.84
CA ILE A 856 8.01 42.46 22.54
C ILE A 856 7.06 43.58 22.11
N ALA A 857 7.55 44.84 21.97
CA ALA A 857 6.78 45.96 21.50
C ALA A 857 6.22 45.71 20.10
N THR A 858 7.07 45.31 19.18
CA THR A 858 6.70 45.02 17.78
C THR A 858 5.64 43.94 17.67
N LEU A 859 5.91 42.77 18.26
CA LEU A 859 5.00 41.63 18.17
C LEU A 859 3.76 41.78 19.07
N GLY A 860 3.87 42.43 20.21
CA GLY A 860 2.73 42.79 21.07
C GLY A 860 1.85 43.93 20.52
N SER A 861 2.31 44.55 19.42
CA SER A 861 1.67 45.77 18.85
C SER A 861 1.50 46.86 19.93
N SER A 862 2.59 47.18 20.60
CA SER A 862 2.68 48.19 21.66
C SER A 862 3.47 49.42 21.21
N ASN A 863 3.23 50.54 21.80
CA ASN A 863 4.01 51.76 21.54
C ASN A 863 5.35 51.75 22.31
N ASP A 864 5.35 51.26 23.54
CA ASP A 864 6.54 51.20 24.42
C ASP A 864 6.47 49.98 25.33
N VAL A 865 7.62 49.43 25.68
CA VAL A 865 7.77 48.35 26.65
C VAL A 865 8.82 48.71 27.68
N LYS A 866 8.41 48.75 28.94
CA LYS A 866 9.29 48.96 30.09
C LYS A 866 9.45 47.66 30.87
N LEU A 867 10.71 47.21 31.00
CA LEU A 867 11.08 46.05 31.77
C LEU A 867 11.44 46.46 33.18
N LEU A 868 10.75 45.93 34.17
CA LEU A 868 10.91 46.27 35.59
C LEU A 868 11.34 45.05 36.40
N HIS A 869 12.28 45.20 37.32
CA HIS A 869 12.72 44.12 38.23
C HIS A 869 12.35 44.45 39.67
N GLY A 870 11.78 43.51 40.39
CA GLY A 870 11.41 43.60 41.80
C GLY A 870 9.94 43.37 42.08
N SER A 871 9.57 43.26 43.34
CA SER A 871 8.25 42.89 43.83
C SER A 871 7.28 44.06 44.07
N ILE A 872 7.72 45.31 43.85
CA ILE A 872 6.93 46.52 44.15
C ILE A 872 6.48 47.15 42.83
N ASP A 873 5.21 47.53 42.71
CA ASP A 873 4.59 48.21 41.52
C ASP A 873 5.15 49.66 41.32
N ASN A 874 6.39 49.91 41.67
CA ASN A 874 7.05 51.21 41.48
C ASN A 874 7.32 51.41 39.96
N GLY A 875 6.57 52.36 39.39
CA GLY A 875 6.72 52.74 37.96
C GLY A 875 5.60 52.29 37.03
N ILE A 876 4.61 51.59 37.55
CA ILE A 876 3.41 51.21 36.77
C ILE A 876 2.33 52.30 37.07
N PRO A 877 1.77 52.94 36.04
CA PRO A 877 0.67 53.91 36.20
C PRO A 877 -0.60 53.24 36.77
N ASP A 878 -1.34 54.06 37.57
CA ASP A 878 -2.64 53.62 38.07
C ASP A 878 -3.61 53.35 36.88
N GLY A 879 -4.45 52.33 37.00
CA GLY A 879 -5.43 51.99 35.95
C GLY A 879 -4.91 51.03 34.89
N CYS A 880 -3.67 50.55 34.96
CA CYS A 880 -3.15 49.52 34.09
C CYS A 880 -3.84 48.17 34.35
N ILE A 881 -4.04 47.37 33.28
CA ILE A 881 -4.58 46.04 33.36
C ILE A 881 -3.42 45.04 33.58
N LYS A 882 -3.41 44.34 34.72
CA LYS A 882 -2.34 43.38 35.07
C LYS A 882 -2.73 41.99 34.65
N LEU A 883 -1.84 41.32 33.91
CA LEU A 883 -1.96 39.97 33.41
C LEU A 883 -0.77 39.12 33.92
N THR A 884 -1.04 37.86 34.27
CA THR A 884 0.01 36.92 34.65
C THR A 884 0.51 36.16 33.43
N VAL A 885 1.81 36.15 33.21
CA VAL A 885 2.49 35.37 32.15
C VAL A 885 2.98 34.06 32.72
N THR A 886 3.80 34.13 33.80
CA THR A 886 4.29 32.97 34.57
C THR A 886 4.25 33.33 36.06
N GLU A 887 4.71 32.40 36.95
CA GLU A 887 4.84 32.69 38.40
C GLU A 887 5.76 33.90 38.67
N ASN A 888 6.75 34.11 37.78
CA ASN A 888 7.76 35.13 37.95
C ASN A 888 7.58 36.39 37.07
N ILE A 889 6.59 36.36 36.14
CA ILE A 889 6.42 37.40 35.14
C ILE A 889 4.94 37.82 35.06
N SER A 890 4.72 39.11 35.17
CA SER A 890 3.43 39.78 34.90
C SER A 890 3.62 40.91 33.92
N VAL A 891 2.57 41.20 33.12
CA VAL A 891 2.53 42.35 32.19
C VAL A 891 1.34 43.22 32.51
N SER A 892 1.56 44.53 32.57
CA SER A 892 0.50 45.54 32.78
C SER A 892 0.35 46.38 31.52
N LEU A 893 -0.89 46.44 31.00
CA LEU A 893 -1.24 47.20 29.82
C LEU A 893 -1.79 48.58 30.22
N ASN A 894 -1.17 49.66 29.70
CA ASN A 894 -1.67 51.03 29.85
C ASN A 894 -2.53 51.39 28.63
N LEU A 895 -3.83 51.50 28.85
CA LEU A 895 -4.80 51.84 27.80
C LEU A 895 -5.05 53.36 27.70
N GLN A 896 -4.45 54.12 28.57
CA GLN A 896 -4.61 55.58 28.63
C GLN A 896 -3.50 56.34 27.86
N ALA A 897 -2.50 55.63 27.30
CA ALA A 897 -1.37 56.21 26.58
C ALA A 897 -1.64 56.36 25.09
#